data_56091f60b16a6720bfd26205dc0804c9
#
_entry.id   56091f60b16a6720bfd26205dc0804c9
#
_cell.length_a   1.000
_cell.length_b   1.000
_cell.length_c   1.000
_cell.angle_alpha   90.00
_cell.angle_beta   90.00
_cell.angle_gamma   90.00
#
_symmetry.space_group_name_H-M   'P 1'
#
loop_
_entity.id
_entity.type
_entity.pdbx_description
1 polymer ?
#
loop_
_entity_poly.entity_id
_entity_poly.type
_entity_poly.pdbx_seq_one_letter_code
_entity_poly.pdbx_strand_id
1 'polypeptide(L)'
;VLQRLSGQGGDPVIQLQTAFGGGKTHTLLAVYHLATAQCTASEMPGVPALLDAAGLTELPRARMAVIDGIRMSPNQPLRREDCDVRTLWGELAWQLGGREGFALVADSDRAGTSPGKDILEELLRRAAPCVVLMDEVVAYLRQFSETPLTGGTFASNLSFMQALTEAMKGIPNAVLLASLPESKTETGDMNGQRALEALSHTFGRVQALWKPVGAEEAFEVVRRRLFAEVQDQGQADAVCRAFADFYVENAAYFPQETQESHYAARLRAAYPIHPEVFDRLYEDWSTLDHFQRTRGVLKFMAKVIHRLWKDNNSDPLIMPGSLPLYDTGTRADIIYYLPPGWDPVVDKDIDGETAQPAQLDVDNPRFGNVQSCRRVARTIFLGSAPSGTLSSGNLYRGIDEKRILLGSALPSAPLAVFRDSLLRLQDKLYYLNVANDKFWFNVRPNLRREMEDRKGRYDLEQTLPFMRDTLRRALRKGMFAAVHIFAPGSDIADDEQLRLVVLPPQDAYSKTVGNNALTAAQAILEKRGDVPRQNRNRLIFLAPEYDAIPRLVELIKSCLAWQSIIKDSTEERLVLDTLQIKNARKNAESALQIAGCAVMEAFRWLLVPYCGKSNLGDILWEKLALPSGTTNLMEEIERQLRDNELVIESWAPVHLH
;
A
#
# COMPACT_ATOMS: atom_id res chain seq x y z
N VAL A 1 -19.94 25.94 27.89
CA VAL A 1 -19.03 26.60 28.85
C VAL A 1 -19.53 27.99 29.22
N LEU A 2 -19.70 28.89 28.24
CA LEU A 2 -20.12 30.31 28.50
C LEU A 2 -21.46 30.37 29.25
N GLN A 3 -22.48 29.62 28.80
CA GLN A 3 -23.77 29.52 29.47
C GLN A 3 -23.65 29.01 30.90
N ARG A 4 -22.79 27.98 31.14
CA ARG A 4 -22.55 27.43 32.47
C ARG A 4 -21.96 28.49 33.42
N LEU A 5 -20.93 29.22 32.95
CA LEU A 5 -20.29 30.28 33.74
C LEU A 5 -21.22 31.41 34.09
N SER A 6 -22.21 31.69 33.22
CA SER A 6 -23.26 32.71 33.45
C SER A 6 -24.44 32.20 34.28
N GLY A 7 -24.41 30.94 34.74
CA GLY A 7 -25.49 30.33 35.51
C GLY A 7 -26.75 29.99 34.71
N GLN A 8 -26.69 30.00 33.39
CA GLN A 8 -27.82 29.72 32.47
C GLN A 8 -27.97 28.23 32.12
N GLY A 9 -27.24 27.33 32.82
CA GLY A 9 -27.26 25.91 32.55
C GLY A 9 -26.03 25.42 31.74
N GLY A 10 -26.09 24.20 31.29
CA GLY A 10 -24.99 23.53 30.60
C GLY A 10 -24.26 22.47 31.45
N ASP A 11 -23.45 21.65 30.81
CA ASP A 11 -22.80 20.53 31.47
C ASP A 11 -21.71 20.98 32.46
N PRO A 12 -21.71 20.42 33.68
CA PRO A 12 -20.71 20.76 34.72
C PRO A 12 -19.34 20.13 34.41
N VAL A 13 -19.29 19.03 33.67
CA VAL A 13 -18.07 18.29 33.33
C VAL A 13 -18.08 17.99 31.85
N ILE A 14 -17.02 18.39 31.16
CA ILE A 14 -16.82 18.16 29.72
C ILE A 14 -15.56 17.36 29.53
N GLN A 15 -15.71 16.19 28.92
CA GLN A 15 -14.57 15.35 28.54
C GLN A 15 -14.18 15.64 27.10
N LEU A 16 -12.93 16.04 26.89
CA LEU A 16 -12.33 16.19 25.56
C LEU A 16 -11.64 14.89 25.19
N GLN A 17 -12.25 14.10 24.33
CA GLN A 17 -11.67 12.81 23.91
C GLN A 17 -11.53 12.76 22.40
N THR A 18 -10.29 12.85 21.95
CA THR A 18 -9.90 12.69 20.54
C THR A 18 -8.53 12.05 20.49
N ALA A 19 -8.19 11.48 19.34
CA ALA A 19 -6.84 11.01 19.05
C ALA A 19 -5.79 12.12 19.23
N PHE A 20 -4.53 11.71 19.29
CA PHE A 20 -3.39 12.61 19.44
C PHE A 20 -3.41 13.67 18.31
N GLY A 21 -3.24 14.94 18.65
CA GLY A 21 -3.32 16.05 17.69
C GLY A 21 -4.73 16.55 17.36
N GLY A 22 -5.78 16.00 17.96
CA GLY A 22 -7.19 16.39 17.75
C GLY A 22 -7.64 17.68 18.45
N GLY A 23 -6.72 18.58 18.84
CA GLY A 23 -7.04 19.92 19.34
C GLY A 23 -7.42 20.01 20.82
N LYS A 24 -7.25 18.96 21.63
CA LYS A 24 -7.59 18.96 23.07
C LYS A 24 -6.99 20.16 23.81
N THR A 25 -5.66 20.28 23.81
CA THR A 25 -4.96 21.39 24.49
C THR A 25 -5.32 22.76 23.90
N HIS A 26 -5.53 22.85 22.57
CA HIS A 26 -5.98 24.12 21.95
C HIS A 26 -7.36 24.53 22.43
N THR A 27 -8.27 23.59 22.62
CA THR A 27 -9.60 23.87 23.20
C THR A 27 -9.49 24.36 24.65
N LEU A 28 -8.65 23.70 25.45
CA LEU A 28 -8.40 24.15 26.84
C LEU A 28 -7.82 25.55 26.85
N LEU A 29 -6.87 25.88 25.97
CA LEU A 29 -6.32 27.23 25.84
C LEU A 29 -7.39 28.27 25.38
N ALA A 30 -8.24 27.91 24.43
CA ALA A 30 -9.34 28.77 24.00
C ALA A 30 -10.28 29.09 25.17
N VAL A 31 -10.68 28.05 25.93
CA VAL A 31 -11.52 28.24 27.13
C VAL A 31 -10.81 29.10 28.18
N TYR A 32 -9.50 28.90 28.37
CA TYR A 32 -8.69 29.70 29.28
C TYR A 32 -8.77 31.20 28.92
N HIS A 33 -8.52 31.56 27.67
CA HIS A 33 -8.56 32.97 27.22
C HIS A 33 -9.96 33.54 27.26
N LEU A 34 -10.99 32.79 26.89
CA LEU A 34 -12.40 33.25 26.98
C LEU A 34 -12.82 33.52 28.42
N ALA A 35 -12.44 32.61 29.35
CA ALA A 35 -12.87 32.74 30.76
C ALA A 35 -12.06 33.75 31.57
N THR A 36 -10.81 34.03 31.19
CA THR A 36 -10.00 35.08 31.81
C THR A 36 -10.40 36.47 31.34
N ALA A 37 -11.07 36.58 30.18
CA ALA A 37 -11.55 37.84 29.57
C ALA A 37 -10.48 38.94 29.55
N GLN A 38 -9.23 38.57 29.17
CA GLN A 38 -8.13 39.54 29.05
C GLN A 38 -8.21 40.40 27.79
N CYS A 39 -8.90 39.88 26.75
CA CYS A 39 -9.18 40.58 25.50
C CYS A 39 -10.69 40.79 25.36
N THR A 40 -11.10 41.82 24.61
CA THR A 40 -12.51 42.03 24.29
C THR A 40 -13.01 41.00 23.27
N ALA A 41 -14.29 40.66 23.31
CA ALA A 41 -14.87 39.69 22.39
C ALA A 41 -14.67 40.08 20.90
N SER A 42 -14.67 41.38 20.60
CA SER A 42 -14.47 41.91 19.23
C SER A 42 -13.04 41.72 18.71
N GLU A 43 -12.06 41.58 19.59
CA GLU A 43 -10.66 41.37 19.22
C GLU A 43 -10.34 39.88 18.91
N MET A 44 -11.27 38.99 19.26
CA MET A 44 -11.08 37.53 19.05
C MET A 44 -11.99 37.05 17.92
N PRO A 45 -11.44 36.64 16.76
CA PRO A 45 -12.23 36.16 15.63
C PRO A 45 -13.16 35.00 16.00
N GLY A 46 -14.45 35.11 15.64
CA GLY A 46 -15.46 34.08 15.90
C GLY A 46 -16.11 34.14 17.28
N VAL A 47 -15.57 34.91 18.25
CA VAL A 47 -16.12 35.01 19.59
C VAL A 47 -17.45 35.78 19.64
N PRO A 48 -17.68 36.85 18.85
CA PRO A 48 -19.01 37.47 18.80
C PRO A 48 -20.12 36.49 18.45
N ALA A 49 -19.93 35.63 17.46
CA ALA A 49 -20.92 34.62 17.08
C ALA A 49 -21.16 33.58 18.19
N LEU A 50 -20.13 33.23 18.98
CA LEU A 50 -20.28 32.34 20.14
C LEU A 50 -21.08 32.99 21.27
N LEU A 51 -20.92 34.32 21.51
CA LEU A 51 -21.71 35.04 22.47
C LEU A 51 -23.18 35.15 22.05
N ASP A 52 -23.43 35.48 20.79
CA ASP A 52 -24.79 35.48 20.22
C ASP A 52 -25.46 34.13 20.37
N ALA A 53 -24.77 33.04 20.01
CA ALA A 53 -25.28 31.65 20.17
C ALA A 53 -25.51 31.28 21.66
N ALA A 54 -24.74 31.84 22.57
CA ALA A 54 -24.91 31.62 24.01
C ALA A 54 -25.96 32.55 24.65
N GLY A 55 -26.48 33.53 23.93
CA GLY A 55 -27.40 34.53 24.44
C GLY A 55 -26.76 35.51 25.43
N LEU A 56 -25.47 35.81 25.25
CA LEU A 56 -24.67 36.65 26.14
C LEU A 56 -24.18 37.88 25.41
N THR A 57 -24.07 39.00 26.13
CA THR A 57 -23.53 40.25 25.61
C THR A 57 -22.05 40.46 25.90
N GLU A 58 -21.55 39.82 26.96
CA GLU A 58 -20.16 39.93 27.40
C GLU A 58 -19.59 38.55 27.81
N LEU A 59 -18.26 38.46 27.79
CA LEU A 59 -17.56 37.27 28.27
C LEU A 59 -17.62 37.17 29.80
N PRO A 60 -18.09 36.05 30.38
CA PRO A 60 -18.08 35.84 31.81
C PRO A 60 -16.66 35.68 32.32
N ARG A 61 -16.24 36.51 33.27
CA ARG A 61 -14.94 36.34 33.95
C ARG A 61 -15.04 35.29 35.02
N ALA A 62 -14.09 34.35 34.98
CA ALA A 62 -14.03 33.22 35.91
C ALA A 62 -12.63 33.07 36.52
N ARG A 63 -12.56 32.54 37.75
CA ARG A 63 -11.30 32.05 38.32
C ARG A 63 -10.88 30.76 37.63
N MET A 64 -9.57 30.62 37.46
CA MET A 64 -9.02 29.50 36.68
C MET A 64 -8.16 28.62 37.55
N ALA A 65 -8.30 27.31 37.38
CA ALA A 65 -7.31 26.34 37.82
C ALA A 65 -6.90 25.46 36.64
N VAL A 66 -5.59 25.35 36.42
CA VAL A 66 -4.99 24.56 35.34
C VAL A 66 -4.12 23.47 35.94
N ILE A 67 -4.51 22.24 35.74
CA ILE A 67 -3.79 21.06 36.17
C ILE A 67 -3.19 20.40 34.93
N ASP A 68 -1.86 20.44 34.83
CA ASP A 68 -1.07 19.80 33.78
C ASP A 68 -0.36 18.56 34.36
N GLY A 69 -0.83 17.39 33.94
CA GLY A 69 -0.32 16.09 34.45
C GLY A 69 1.12 15.79 34.07
N ILE A 70 1.69 16.45 33.05
CA ILE A 70 3.11 16.31 32.71
C ILE A 70 3.97 17.21 33.59
N ARG A 71 3.49 18.41 33.91
CA ARG A 71 4.23 19.36 34.75
C ARG A 71 4.30 18.92 36.21
N MET A 72 3.29 18.22 36.69
CA MET A 72 3.22 17.78 38.08
C MET A 72 3.90 16.43 38.27
N SER A 73 4.69 16.31 39.33
CA SER A 73 5.30 15.04 39.76
C SER A 73 4.67 14.55 41.07
N PRO A 74 4.24 13.26 41.14
CA PRO A 74 3.64 12.74 42.36
C PRO A 74 4.59 12.70 43.56
N ASN A 75 5.89 12.83 43.35
CA ASN A 75 6.91 12.74 44.40
C ASN A 75 7.63 14.07 44.67
N GLN A 76 7.28 15.16 43.97
CA GLN A 76 7.90 16.48 44.14
C GLN A 76 6.85 17.53 44.42
N PRO A 77 6.76 18.07 45.66
CA PRO A 77 5.85 19.14 46.00
C PRO A 77 6.10 20.39 45.15
N LEU A 78 5.03 21.06 44.77
CA LEU A 78 5.10 22.38 44.13
C LEU A 78 5.29 23.45 45.22
N ARG A 79 6.36 24.21 45.13
CA ARG A 79 6.63 25.31 46.06
C ARG A 79 5.77 26.52 45.71
N ARG A 80 4.95 26.92 46.65
CA ARG A 80 4.08 28.08 46.59
C ARG A 80 4.46 29.02 47.74
N GLU A 81 4.61 30.26 47.47
CA GLU A 81 4.96 31.31 48.49
C GLU A 81 5.49 30.76 49.84
N ASP A 82 4.56 30.43 50.75
CA ASP A 82 4.87 29.95 52.10
C ASP A 82 4.54 28.48 52.37
N CYS A 83 4.15 27.71 51.33
CA CYS A 83 3.74 26.33 51.52
C CYS A 83 4.18 25.39 50.38
N ASP A 84 4.34 24.14 50.68
CA ASP A 84 4.57 23.07 49.71
C ASP A 84 3.26 22.35 49.43
N VAL A 85 2.81 22.44 48.17
CA VAL A 85 1.62 21.76 47.67
C VAL A 85 2.02 20.43 47.11
N ARG A 86 1.41 19.34 47.54
CA ARG A 86 1.83 17.96 47.27
C ARG A 86 0.93 17.23 46.32
N THR A 87 -0.31 17.59 46.24
CA THR A 87 -1.40 16.86 45.59
C THR A 87 -2.11 17.65 44.53
N LEU A 88 -2.88 16.95 43.64
CA LEU A 88 -3.71 17.60 42.64
C LEU A 88 -4.78 18.54 43.31
N TRP A 89 -5.36 18.13 44.43
CA TRP A 89 -6.36 18.93 45.13
C TRP A 89 -5.76 20.11 45.87
N GLY A 90 -4.55 19.97 46.36
CA GLY A 90 -3.82 21.08 46.92
C GLY A 90 -3.52 22.15 45.87
N GLU A 91 -3.06 21.78 44.70
CA GLU A 91 -2.80 22.70 43.59
C GLU A 91 -4.09 23.35 43.07
N LEU A 92 -5.17 22.57 42.90
CA LEU A 92 -6.48 23.07 42.54
C LEU A 92 -6.94 24.19 43.54
N ALA A 93 -6.85 23.90 44.85
CA ALA A 93 -7.27 24.79 45.87
C ALA A 93 -6.42 26.07 45.94
N TRP A 94 -5.11 25.94 45.75
CA TRP A 94 -4.20 27.09 45.68
C TRP A 94 -4.52 28.02 44.50
N GLN A 95 -4.74 27.45 43.31
CA GLN A 95 -5.03 28.24 42.11
C GLN A 95 -6.38 28.93 42.18
N LEU A 96 -7.40 28.32 42.74
CA LEU A 96 -8.74 28.87 42.86
C LEU A 96 -8.89 29.89 43.99
N GLY A 97 -8.23 29.69 45.13
CA GLY A 97 -8.46 30.51 46.32
C GLY A 97 -7.19 30.94 47.07
N GLY A 98 -6.00 30.77 46.48
CA GLY A 98 -4.76 31.14 47.14
C GLY A 98 -4.56 30.42 48.48
N ARG A 99 -3.99 31.12 49.46
CA ARG A 99 -3.74 30.59 50.79
C ARG A 99 -5.01 30.13 51.54
N GLU A 100 -6.10 30.90 51.39
CA GLU A 100 -7.38 30.57 52.03
C GLU A 100 -8.03 29.33 51.40
N GLY A 101 -7.96 29.19 50.09
CA GLY A 101 -8.41 27.99 49.38
C GLY A 101 -7.63 26.78 49.79
N PHE A 102 -6.29 26.86 49.80
CA PHE A 102 -5.41 25.78 50.22
C PHE A 102 -5.65 25.34 51.67
N ALA A 103 -5.95 26.28 52.59
CA ALA A 103 -6.24 25.98 53.97
C ALA A 103 -7.41 24.98 54.15
N LEU A 104 -8.38 24.95 53.24
CA LEU A 104 -9.51 24.02 53.27
C LEU A 104 -9.08 22.57 53.04
N VAL A 105 -8.01 22.35 52.32
CA VAL A 105 -7.53 21.01 51.93
C VAL A 105 -6.15 20.64 52.46
N ALA A 106 -5.55 21.50 53.33
CA ALA A 106 -4.18 21.39 53.79
C ALA A 106 -3.89 20.06 54.52
N ASP A 107 -4.83 19.60 55.37
CA ASP A 107 -4.67 18.34 56.08
C ASP A 107 -4.77 17.14 55.10
N SER A 108 -5.69 17.17 54.13
CA SER A 108 -5.81 16.15 53.08
C SER A 108 -4.60 16.15 52.17
N ASP A 109 -4.05 17.33 51.86
CA ASP A 109 -2.81 17.45 51.05
C ASP A 109 -1.62 16.84 51.75
N ARG A 110 -1.48 17.09 53.08
CA ARG A 110 -0.41 16.55 53.91
C ARG A 110 -0.51 15.04 54.05
N ALA A 111 -1.72 14.52 54.20
CA ALA A 111 -1.99 13.10 54.38
C ALA A 111 -1.99 12.31 53.06
N GLY A 112 -2.02 12.95 51.90
CA GLY A 112 -2.17 12.32 50.59
C GLY A 112 -3.52 11.62 50.38
N THR A 113 -4.55 12.05 51.12
CA THR A 113 -5.93 11.51 51.08
C THR A 113 -6.86 12.48 50.35
N SER A 114 -7.82 11.97 49.57
CA SER A 114 -8.78 12.83 48.86
C SER A 114 -9.61 13.64 49.83
N PRO A 115 -9.78 14.95 49.64
CA PRO A 115 -10.78 15.73 50.37
C PRO A 115 -12.19 15.25 50.00
N GLY A 116 -13.10 15.33 50.98
CA GLY A 116 -14.50 14.98 50.75
C GLY A 116 -15.20 15.94 49.75
N LYS A 117 -16.32 15.48 49.22
CA LYS A 117 -17.16 16.26 48.27
C LYS A 117 -17.54 17.65 48.85
N ASP A 118 -17.93 17.67 50.13
CA ASP A 118 -18.42 18.91 50.77
C ASP A 118 -17.31 19.98 50.87
N ILE A 119 -16.07 19.61 51.11
CA ILE A 119 -14.90 20.49 51.12
C ILE A 119 -14.66 21.06 49.71
N LEU A 120 -14.77 20.24 48.70
CA LEU A 120 -14.62 20.66 47.31
C LEU A 120 -15.77 21.55 46.84
N GLU A 121 -17.02 21.29 47.26
CA GLU A 121 -18.16 22.19 47.01
C GLU A 121 -17.97 23.55 47.67
N GLU A 122 -17.46 23.61 48.90
CA GLU A 122 -17.18 24.89 49.59
C GLU A 122 -16.06 25.66 48.87
N LEU A 123 -14.99 24.97 48.45
CA LEU A 123 -13.92 25.59 47.67
C LEU A 123 -14.44 26.17 46.35
N LEU A 124 -15.21 25.39 45.59
CA LEU A 124 -15.79 25.84 44.30
C LEU A 124 -16.78 26.96 44.46
N ARG A 125 -17.63 26.95 45.54
CA ARG A 125 -18.59 28.00 45.84
C ARG A 125 -17.89 29.32 46.12
N ARG A 126 -16.78 29.32 46.87
CA ARG A 126 -15.97 30.51 47.11
C ARG A 126 -15.23 31.01 45.87
N ALA A 127 -14.91 30.12 44.96
CA ALA A 127 -14.19 30.44 43.74
C ALA A 127 -15.11 30.86 42.59
N ALA A 128 -16.38 30.50 42.61
CA ALA A 128 -17.33 30.70 41.53
C ALA A 128 -17.53 32.15 41.13
N PRO A 129 -17.67 32.49 39.82
CA PRO A 129 -17.54 31.59 38.68
C PRO A 129 -16.14 31.07 38.50
N CYS A 130 -16.02 29.75 38.25
CA CYS A 130 -14.69 29.14 38.09
C CYS A 130 -14.64 28.07 37.02
N VAL A 131 -13.44 27.90 36.41
CA VAL A 131 -13.13 26.88 35.42
C VAL A 131 -11.94 26.06 35.93
N VAL A 132 -12.08 24.75 35.84
CA VAL A 132 -10.99 23.81 36.08
C VAL A 132 -10.62 23.15 34.75
N LEU A 133 -9.40 23.35 34.34
CA LEU A 133 -8.83 22.73 33.14
C LEU A 133 -7.84 21.62 33.55
N MET A 134 -8.04 20.44 33.05
CA MET A 134 -7.15 19.29 33.30
C MET A 134 -6.63 18.75 31.98
N ASP A 135 -5.30 18.81 31.78
CA ASP A 135 -4.62 18.24 30.62
C ASP A 135 -3.67 17.13 31.07
N GLU A 136 -3.54 16.08 30.24
CA GLU A 136 -2.59 14.97 30.43
C GLU A 136 -2.65 14.27 31.82
N VAL A 137 -3.82 14.19 32.45
CA VAL A 137 -3.99 13.61 33.79
C VAL A 137 -3.62 12.12 33.82
N VAL A 138 -3.81 11.39 32.70
CA VAL A 138 -3.38 10.00 32.56
C VAL A 138 -1.86 9.88 32.72
N ALA A 139 -1.07 10.83 32.21
CA ALA A 139 0.39 10.85 32.36
C ALA A 139 0.83 11.06 33.81
N TYR A 140 0.05 11.78 34.62
CA TYR A 140 0.29 11.89 36.05
C TYR A 140 -0.07 10.59 36.79
N LEU A 141 -1.27 10.04 36.55
CA LEU A 141 -1.76 8.86 37.25
C LEU A 141 -0.97 7.58 36.98
N ARG A 142 -0.42 7.41 35.76
CA ARG A 142 0.40 6.23 35.41
C ARG A 142 1.70 6.11 36.23
N GLN A 143 2.16 7.22 36.86
CA GLN A 143 3.37 7.23 37.67
C GLN A 143 3.18 6.58 39.05
N PHE A 144 1.93 6.37 39.50
CA PHE A 144 1.65 5.72 40.76
C PHE A 144 1.81 4.20 40.63
N SER A 145 2.69 3.67 41.49
CA SER A 145 2.85 2.23 41.76
C SER A 145 2.03 1.82 43.01
N GLU A 146 2.30 0.63 43.53
CA GLU A 146 1.67 0.15 44.77
C GLU A 146 2.15 0.89 46.02
N THR A 147 3.28 1.58 45.97
CA THR A 147 3.82 2.38 47.05
C THR A 147 3.22 3.78 47.09
N PRO A 148 2.78 4.27 48.25
CA PRO A 148 2.33 5.64 48.41
C PRO A 148 3.45 6.63 48.09
N LEU A 149 3.10 7.71 47.34
CA LEU A 149 3.98 8.85 47.04
C LEU A 149 3.50 10.09 47.81
N THR A 150 4.28 11.17 47.81
CA THR A 150 3.89 12.43 48.42
C THR A 150 2.58 12.99 47.87
N GLY A 151 2.28 12.77 46.57
CA GLY A 151 1.03 13.11 45.88
C GLY A 151 -0.15 12.15 46.20
N GLY A 152 0.00 11.25 47.17
CA GLY A 152 -1.01 10.26 47.58
C GLY A 152 -0.82 8.90 46.94
N THR A 153 -1.93 8.23 46.65
CA THR A 153 -1.99 6.92 45.99
C THR A 153 -2.81 7.01 44.69
N PHE A 154 -2.71 5.98 43.84
CA PHE A 154 -3.59 5.88 42.69
C PHE A 154 -5.08 5.96 43.05
N ALA A 155 -5.47 5.24 44.13
CA ALA A 155 -6.86 5.23 44.60
C ALA A 155 -7.31 6.58 45.19
N SER A 156 -6.44 7.30 45.94
CA SER A 156 -6.80 8.61 46.48
C SER A 156 -7.00 9.67 45.38
N ASN A 157 -6.19 9.60 44.33
CA ASN A 157 -6.35 10.48 43.17
C ASN A 157 -7.63 10.19 42.38
N LEU A 158 -8.02 8.92 42.19
CA LEU A 158 -9.31 8.57 41.59
C LEU A 158 -10.49 9.02 42.43
N SER A 159 -10.40 8.81 43.75
CA SER A 159 -11.44 9.31 44.70
C SER A 159 -11.60 10.83 44.65
N PHE A 160 -10.50 11.57 44.51
CA PHE A 160 -10.51 12.99 44.27
C PHE A 160 -11.22 13.37 42.98
N MET A 161 -10.89 12.68 41.85
CA MET A 161 -11.56 12.95 40.58
C MET A 161 -13.07 12.71 40.66
N GLN A 162 -13.49 11.64 41.32
CA GLN A 162 -14.91 11.37 41.54
C GLN A 162 -15.56 12.42 42.41
N ALA A 163 -14.97 12.80 43.54
CA ALA A 163 -15.49 13.80 44.41
C ALA A 163 -15.60 15.19 43.75
N LEU A 164 -14.59 15.54 42.93
CA LEU A 164 -14.60 16.81 42.17
C LEU A 164 -15.71 16.82 41.11
N THR A 165 -15.89 15.76 40.34
CA THR A 165 -16.95 15.67 39.32
C THR A 165 -18.33 15.77 39.96
N GLU A 166 -18.55 15.19 41.15
CA GLU A 166 -19.79 15.27 41.87
C GLU A 166 -19.99 16.68 42.49
N ALA A 167 -18.94 17.32 43.01
CA ALA A 167 -19.00 18.70 43.56
C ALA A 167 -19.34 19.73 42.47
N MET A 168 -18.80 19.55 41.23
CA MET A 168 -19.10 20.42 40.10
C MET A 168 -20.60 20.49 39.73
N LYS A 169 -21.36 19.40 39.97
CA LYS A 169 -22.82 19.37 39.73
C LYS A 169 -23.56 20.36 40.63
N GLY A 170 -23.11 20.48 41.88
CA GLY A 170 -23.75 21.33 42.90
C GLY A 170 -23.53 22.83 42.69
N ILE A 171 -22.63 23.27 41.84
CA ILE A 171 -22.25 24.65 41.62
C ILE A 171 -22.65 25.11 40.22
N PRO A 172 -23.70 25.96 40.05
CA PRO A 172 -24.26 26.27 38.72
C PRO A 172 -23.30 26.98 37.76
N ASN A 173 -22.33 27.73 38.28
CA ASN A 173 -21.37 28.54 37.53
C ASN A 173 -19.92 28.05 37.70
N ALA A 174 -19.74 26.70 37.88
CA ALA A 174 -18.47 26.03 37.82
C ALA A 174 -18.45 25.00 36.68
N VAL A 175 -17.33 24.86 35.98
CA VAL A 175 -17.16 23.91 34.91
C VAL A 175 -15.76 23.24 34.94
N LEU A 176 -15.74 21.94 34.72
CA LEU A 176 -14.51 21.15 34.56
C LEU A 176 -14.39 20.70 33.13
N LEU A 177 -13.22 20.95 32.50
CA LEU A 177 -12.85 20.35 31.23
C LEU A 177 -11.63 19.47 31.46
N ALA A 178 -11.69 18.20 31.02
CA ALA A 178 -10.59 17.26 31.15
C ALA A 178 -10.26 16.63 29.80
N SER A 179 -8.99 16.66 29.42
CA SER A 179 -8.50 15.94 28.22
C SER A 179 -8.20 14.48 28.55
N LEU A 180 -8.70 13.56 27.75
CA LEU A 180 -8.37 12.15 27.83
C LEU A 180 -7.90 11.62 26.45
N PRO A 181 -6.96 10.64 26.42
CA PRO A 181 -6.62 9.90 25.21
C PRO A 181 -7.82 9.15 24.63
N GLU A 182 -7.87 8.96 23.32
CA GLU A 182 -8.93 8.20 22.66
C GLU A 182 -8.64 6.70 22.67
N SER A 183 -7.37 6.28 22.59
CA SER A 183 -6.98 4.90 22.48
C SER A 183 -6.00 4.44 23.59
N LYS A 184 -6.00 3.13 23.85
CA LYS A 184 -5.07 2.49 24.77
C LYS A 184 -3.60 2.59 24.29
N THR A 185 -3.38 2.68 22.99
CA THR A 185 -2.05 2.87 22.39
C THR A 185 -1.42 4.21 22.74
N GLU A 186 -2.23 5.25 22.97
CA GLU A 186 -1.74 6.56 23.38
C GLU A 186 -1.25 6.61 24.83
N THR A 187 -1.63 5.66 25.67
CA THR A 187 -1.28 5.64 27.09
C THR A 187 0.09 5.04 27.40
N GLY A 188 0.69 4.35 26.46
CA GLY A 188 2.08 3.87 26.45
C GLY A 188 2.32 2.56 27.20
N ASP A 189 1.75 2.35 28.39
CA ASP A 189 1.98 1.16 29.22
C ASP A 189 0.70 0.65 29.90
N MET A 190 0.81 -0.49 30.60
CA MET A 190 -0.33 -1.07 31.33
C MET A 190 -0.88 -0.16 32.43
N ASN A 191 -0.02 0.61 33.09
CA ASN A 191 -0.44 1.55 34.13
C ASN A 191 -1.23 2.73 33.51
N GLY A 192 -0.79 3.21 32.36
CA GLY A 192 -1.52 4.23 31.60
C GLY A 192 -2.87 3.73 31.10
N GLN A 193 -2.98 2.48 30.64
CA GLN A 193 -4.25 1.86 30.26
C GLN A 193 -5.21 1.76 31.44
N ARG A 194 -4.73 1.29 32.58
CA ARG A 194 -5.49 1.23 33.83
C ARG A 194 -5.98 2.60 34.26
N ALA A 195 -5.12 3.64 34.16
CA ALA A 195 -5.49 5.01 34.51
C ALA A 195 -6.57 5.55 33.55
N LEU A 196 -6.45 5.32 32.25
CA LEU A 196 -7.45 5.73 31.24
C LEU A 196 -8.80 5.04 31.50
N GLU A 197 -8.84 3.74 31.76
CA GLU A 197 -10.08 3.01 32.03
C GLU A 197 -10.76 3.53 33.29
N ALA A 198 -10.00 3.75 34.37
CA ALA A 198 -10.53 4.26 35.64
C ALA A 198 -11.08 5.69 35.50
N LEU A 199 -10.37 6.58 34.80
CA LEU A 199 -10.83 7.95 34.52
C LEU A 199 -12.05 7.97 33.60
N SER A 200 -12.04 7.16 32.54
CA SER A 200 -13.18 7.06 31.61
C SER A 200 -14.45 6.60 32.34
N HIS A 201 -14.31 5.66 33.28
CA HIS A 201 -15.43 5.25 34.12
C HIS A 201 -15.89 6.33 35.11
N THR A 202 -14.97 7.11 35.65
CA THR A 202 -15.26 8.19 36.60
C THR A 202 -15.96 9.35 35.90
N PHE A 203 -15.44 9.78 34.78
CA PHE A 203 -16.03 10.86 33.99
C PHE A 203 -17.32 10.43 33.29
N GLY A 204 -17.42 9.18 32.81
CA GLY A 204 -18.56 8.64 32.03
C GLY A 204 -19.92 8.69 32.70
N ARG A 205 -19.97 8.98 34.01
CA ARG A 205 -21.22 9.13 34.77
C ARG A 205 -21.83 10.50 34.73
N VAL A 206 -21.10 11.56 34.31
CA VAL A 206 -21.48 12.95 34.54
C VAL A 206 -21.21 13.88 33.36
N GLN A 207 -20.90 13.34 32.17
CA GLN A 207 -20.23 14.13 31.15
C GLN A 207 -21.04 14.39 29.90
N ALA A 208 -20.71 15.51 29.24
CA ALA A 208 -20.78 15.65 27.79
C ALA A 208 -19.43 15.21 27.16
N LEU A 209 -19.50 14.22 26.32
CA LEU A 209 -18.36 13.86 25.46
C LEU A 209 -18.29 14.87 24.31
N TRP A 210 -17.18 15.58 24.21
CA TRP A 210 -16.98 16.52 23.12
C TRP A 210 -15.73 16.19 22.31
N LYS A 211 -15.90 16.11 20.99
CA LYS A 211 -14.80 15.95 20.05
C LYS A 211 -14.50 17.33 19.45
N PRO A 212 -13.35 17.93 19.77
CA PRO A 212 -13.01 19.29 19.35
C PRO A 212 -12.98 19.50 17.84
N VAL A 213 -12.59 18.47 17.08
CA VAL A 213 -12.43 18.55 15.62
C VAL A 213 -13.00 17.28 14.99
N GLY A 214 -14.01 17.43 14.15
CA GLY A 214 -14.48 16.38 13.25
C GLY A 214 -13.53 16.20 12.05
N ALA A 215 -13.79 15.22 11.20
CA ALA A 215 -12.93 14.96 10.04
C ALA A 215 -12.93 16.14 9.03
N GLU A 216 -14.06 16.81 8.85
CA GLU A 216 -14.18 17.93 7.91
C GLU A 216 -13.54 19.22 8.46
N GLU A 217 -13.67 19.48 9.76
CA GLU A 217 -13.03 20.64 10.38
C GLU A 217 -11.50 20.52 10.41
N ALA A 218 -10.97 19.29 10.37
CA ALA A 218 -9.53 19.06 10.28
C ALA A 218 -8.94 19.68 9.01
N PHE A 219 -9.68 19.69 7.89
CA PHE A 219 -9.23 20.30 6.63
C PHE A 219 -9.06 21.81 6.78
N GLU A 220 -10.02 22.47 7.42
CA GLU A 220 -9.96 23.90 7.66
C GLU A 220 -8.83 24.29 8.62
N VAL A 221 -8.58 23.49 9.65
CA VAL A 221 -7.43 23.69 10.55
C VAL A 221 -6.12 23.63 9.77
N VAL A 222 -5.93 22.62 8.93
CA VAL A 222 -4.71 22.49 8.12
C VAL A 222 -4.57 23.66 7.14
N ARG A 223 -5.66 24.03 6.47
CA ARG A 223 -5.69 25.17 5.54
C ARG A 223 -5.31 26.48 6.23
N ARG A 224 -5.94 26.82 7.33
CA ARG A 224 -5.66 28.06 8.07
C ARG A 224 -4.26 28.14 8.67
N ARG A 225 -3.64 27.00 8.94
CA ARG A 225 -2.26 26.93 9.48
C ARG A 225 -1.19 27.00 8.40
N LEU A 226 -1.49 26.55 7.18
CA LEU A 226 -0.51 26.46 6.09
C LEU A 226 -0.66 27.55 5.05
N PHE A 227 -1.83 28.20 4.94
CA PHE A 227 -2.09 29.23 3.95
C PHE A 227 -2.64 30.51 4.60
N ALA A 228 -2.32 31.64 4.01
CA ALA A 228 -3.00 32.90 4.26
C ALA A 228 -4.41 32.89 3.65
N GLU A 229 -5.14 33.98 3.78
CA GLU A 229 -6.45 34.13 3.14
C GLU A 229 -6.32 34.08 1.61
N VAL A 230 -7.33 33.47 0.97
CA VAL A 230 -7.42 33.41 -0.48
C VAL A 230 -7.67 34.82 -1.02
N GLN A 231 -6.74 35.33 -1.83
CA GLN A 231 -6.81 36.70 -2.35
C GLN A 231 -7.94 36.86 -3.41
N ASP A 232 -8.16 35.84 -4.25
CA ASP A 232 -9.21 35.82 -5.26
C ASP A 232 -10.14 34.64 -5.07
N GLN A 233 -11.21 34.86 -4.32
CA GLN A 233 -12.23 33.85 -4.06
C GLN A 233 -12.96 33.42 -5.34
N GLY A 234 -13.09 34.32 -6.31
CA GLY A 234 -13.74 34.01 -7.58
C GLY A 234 -12.96 33.00 -8.42
N GLN A 235 -11.62 33.12 -8.47
CA GLN A 235 -10.76 32.14 -9.11
C GLN A 235 -10.76 30.80 -8.38
N ALA A 236 -10.70 30.81 -7.05
CA ALA A 236 -10.78 29.59 -6.25
C ALA A 236 -12.09 28.83 -6.51
N ASP A 237 -13.22 29.54 -6.52
CA ASP A 237 -14.52 28.96 -6.83
C ASP A 237 -14.62 28.44 -8.27
N ALA A 238 -13.96 29.10 -9.23
CA ALA A 238 -13.90 28.63 -10.62
C ALA A 238 -13.12 27.31 -10.74
N VAL A 239 -11.98 27.19 -10.05
CA VAL A 239 -11.20 25.94 -10.00
C VAL A 239 -12.04 24.82 -9.38
N CYS A 240 -12.66 25.06 -8.22
CA CYS A 240 -13.48 24.04 -7.55
C CYS A 240 -14.66 23.58 -8.42
N ARG A 241 -15.29 24.51 -9.14
CA ARG A 241 -16.36 24.19 -10.09
C ARG A 241 -15.84 23.33 -11.27
N ALA A 242 -14.71 23.72 -11.86
CA ALA A 242 -14.15 22.96 -12.98
C ALA A 242 -13.85 21.48 -12.59
N PHE A 243 -13.37 21.22 -11.38
CA PHE A 243 -13.19 19.86 -10.87
C PHE A 243 -14.52 19.16 -10.62
N ALA A 244 -15.50 19.82 -10.00
CA ALA A 244 -16.81 19.22 -9.72
C ALA A 244 -17.53 18.85 -11.03
N ASP A 245 -17.54 19.76 -12.02
CA ASP A 245 -18.15 19.53 -13.33
C ASP A 245 -17.45 18.37 -14.06
N PHE A 246 -16.10 18.33 -14.02
CA PHE A 246 -15.31 17.26 -14.61
C PHE A 246 -15.66 15.87 -14.01
N TYR A 247 -15.91 15.79 -12.72
CA TYR A 247 -16.31 14.53 -12.06
C TYR A 247 -17.73 14.11 -12.44
N VAL A 248 -18.65 15.05 -12.57
CA VAL A 248 -20.03 14.79 -13.00
C VAL A 248 -20.07 14.35 -14.46
N GLU A 249 -19.37 15.04 -15.35
CA GLU A 249 -19.27 14.70 -16.77
C GLU A 249 -18.67 13.30 -17.01
N ASN A 250 -17.78 12.86 -16.13
CA ASN A 250 -17.09 11.59 -16.23
C ASN A 250 -17.52 10.60 -15.12
N ALA A 251 -18.77 10.65 -14.68
CA ALA A 251 -19.31 9.92 -13.52
C ALA A 251 -18.98 8.41 -13.47
N ALA A 252 -18.87 7.76 -14.63
CA ALA A 252 -18.54 6.33 -14.72
C ALA A 252 -17.14 5.99 -14.16
N TYR A 253 -16.21 6.94 -14.21
CA TYR A 253 -14.79 6.77 -13.90
C TYR A 253 -14.37 7.32 -12.53
N PHE A 254 -15.27 7.96 -11.80
CA PHE A 254 -15.01 8.51 -10.48
C PHE A 254 -15.88 7.86 -9.39
N PRO A 255 -15.50 7.92 -8.11
CA PRO A 255 -16.35 7.46 -7.02
C PRO A 255 -17.70 8.17 -6.98
N GLN A 256 -18.75 7.48 -6.57
CA GLN A 256 -20.13 8.01 -6.59
C GLN A 256 -20.28 9.30 -5.78
N GLU A 257 -19.58 9.42 -4.65
CA GLU A 257 -19.61 10.59 -3.77
C GLU A 257 -19.18 11.90 -4.46
N THR A 258 -18.33 11.81 -5.49
CA THR A 258 -17.85 13.00 -6.23
C THR A 258 -18.93 13.67 -7.08
N GLN A 259 -20.05 13.00 -7.29
CA GLN A 259 -21.20 13.50 -8.06
C GLN A 259 -22.22 14.25 -7.20
N GLU A 260 -22.05 14.20 -5.88
CA GLU A 260 -22.93 14.83 -4.93
C GLU A 260 -22.56 16.31 -4.72
N SER A 261 -23.57 17.17 -4.50
CA SER A 261 -23.35 18.60 -4.23
C SER A 261 -22.48 18.85 -2.99
N HIS A 262 -22.53 17.93 -2.03
CA HIS A 262 -21.69 17.95 -0.84
C HIS A 262 -20.19 17.88 -1.19
N TYR A 263 -19.80 17.10 -2.22
CA TYR A 263 -18.39 17.01 -2.62
C TYR A 263 -17.85 18.33 -3.18
N ALA A 264 -18.65 19.07 -3.92
CA ALA A 264 -18.30 20.42 -4.37
C ALA A 264 -18.08 21.39 -3.20
N ALA A 265 -18.87 21.24 -2.11
CA ALA A 265 -18.64 22.00 -0.88
C ALA A 265 -17.32 21.59 -0.18
N ARG A 266 -17.01 20.28 -0.16
CA ARG A 266 -15.73 19.79 0.37
C ARG A 266 -14.52 20.32 -0.42
N LEU A 267 -14.60 20.38 -1.77
CA LEU A 267 -13.55 20.98 -2.61
C LEU A 267 -13.27 22.44 -2.23
N ARG A 268 -14.33 23.25 -1.99
CA ARG A 268 -14.18 24.64 -1.57
C ARG A 268 -13.59 24.77 -0.15
N ALA A 269 -14.05 23.94 0.78
CA ALA A 269 -13.57 23.96 2.15
C ALA A 269 -12.09 23.54 2.26
N ALA A 270 -11.66 22.60 1.43
CA ALA A 270 -10.30 22.07 1.42
C ALA A 270 -9.32 22.91 0.57
N TYR A 271 -9.81 23.80 -0.33
CA TYR A 271 -8.96 24.57 -1.25
C TYR A 271 -7.79 25.26 -0.54
N PRO A 272 -6.55 25.21 -1.06
CA PRO A 272 -6.11 24.70 -2.36
C PRO A 272 -5.70 23.22 -2.37
N ILE A 273 -5.98 22.45 -1.30
CA ILE A 273 -5.65 21.02 -1.22
C ILE A 273 -6.89 20.22 -1.63
N HIS A 274 -6.69 19.22 -2.49
CA HIS A 274 -7.78 18.33 -2.89
C HIS A 274 -8.24 17.44 -1.72
N PRO A 275 -9.56 17.22 -1.50
CA PRO A 275 -10.07 16.37 -0.40
C PRO A 275 -9.44 14.98 -0.33
N GLU A 276 -9.16 14.33 -1.46
CA GLU A 276 -8.54 13.00 -1.51
C GLU A 276 -7.16 12.94 -0.83
N VAL A 277 -6.39 14.04 -0.79
CA VAL A 277 -5.13 14.10 -0.02
C VAL A 277 -5.41 13.92 1.47
N PHE A 278 -6.41 14.62 1.96
CA PHE A 278 -6.82 14.52 3.37
C PHE A 278 -7.39 13.15 3.70
N ASP A 279 -8.29 12.64 2.84
CA ASP A 279 -8.91 11.33 3.06
C ASP A 279 -7.84 10.25 3.18
N ARG A 280 -6.84 10.22 2.28
CA ARG A 280 -5.72 9.26 2.37
C ARG A 280 -4.88 9.47 3.62
N LEU A 281 -4.53 10.71 3.97
CA LEU A 281 -3.70 11.00 5.15
C LEU A 281 -4.43 10.72 6.47
N TYR A 282 -5.73 11.00 6.55
CA TYR A 282 -6.53 10.80 7.77
C TYR A 282 -7.10 9.40 7.92
N GLU A 283 -7.42 8.69 6.81
CA GLU A 283 -7.98 7.35 6.85
C GLU A 283 -6.89 6.27 6.83
N ASP A 284 -5.95 6.38 5.89
CA ASP A 284 -4.95 5.33 5.66
C ASP A 284 -3.69 5.55 6.50
N TRP A 285 -3.06 6.74 6.40
CA TRP A 285 -1.79 7.01 7.08
C TRP A 285 -1.94 7.16 8.59
N SER A 286 -3.09 7.60 9.09
CA SER A 286 -3.36 7.69 10.51
C SER A 286 -3.45 6.34 11.24
N THR A 287 -3.48 5.24 10.50
CA THR A 287 -3.40 3.88 11.04
C THR A 287 -2.00 3.47 11.45
N LEU A 288 -0.97 4.22 11.02
CA LEU A 288 0.43 3.96 11.34
C LEU A 288 0.77 4.51 12.74
N ASP A 289 1.46 3.71 13.55
CA ASP A 289 1.69 3.96 14.99
C ASP A 289 2.30 5.33 15.33
N HIS A 290 3.12 5.90 14.45
CA HIS A 290 3.81 7.17 14.70
C HIS A 290 3.24 8.35 13.92
N PHE A 291 2.27 8.13 13.04
CA PHE A 291 1.64 9.19 12.26
C PHE A 291 0.56 9.90 13.08
N GLN A 292 0.94 11.02 13.69
CA GLN A 292 0.04 11.80 14.56
C GLN A 292 -0.94 12.63 13.75
N ARG A 293 -2.02 12.05 13.24
CA ARG A 293 -3.12 12.70 12.51
C ARG A 293 -2.82 14.16 12.09
N THR A 294 -3.49 15.15 12.68
CA THR A 294 -3.34 16.56 12.27
C THR A 294 -1.90 17.09 12.33
N ARG A 295 -1.09 16.70 13.34
CA ARG A 295 0.31 17.11 13.43
C ARG A 295 1.18 16.48 12.33
N GLY A 296 0.97 15.18 12.04
CA GLY A 296 1.65 14.48 10.95
C GLY A 296 1.29 15.09 9.60
N VAL A 297 -0.01 15.35 9.38
CA VAL A 297 -0.49 16.01 8.15
C VAL A 297 0.11 17.41 7.99
N LEU A 298 0.08 18.23 9.04
CA LEU A 298 0.66 19.58 9.00
C LEU A 298 2.15 19.58 8.69
N LYS A 299 2.90 18.70 9.36
CA LYS A 299 4.35 18.57 9.14
C LYS A 299 4.67 18.16 7.72
N PHE A 300 3.99 17.15 7.21
CA PHE A 300 4.18 16.64 5.85
C PHE A 300 3.76 17.68 4.80
N MET A 301 2.54 18.22 4.93
CA MET A 301 2.01 19.18 3.95
C MET A 301 2.80 20.49 3.93
N ALA A 302 3.38 20.94 5.04
CA ALA A 302 4.26 22.11 5.04
C ALA A 302 5.46 21.92 4.12
N LYS A 303 6.09 20.73 4.12
CA LYS A 303 7.20 20.40 3.20
C LYS A 303 6.73 20.28 1.75
N VAL A 304 5.60 19.61 1.53
CA VAL A 304 4.98 19.49 0.20
C VAL A 304 4.76 20.89 -0.40
N ILE A 305 4.08 21.77 0.34
CA ILE A 305 3.77 23.15 -0.12
C ILE A 305 5.06 23.93 -0.38
N HIS A 306 6.03 23.87 0.54
CA HIS A 306 7.32 24.55 0.36
C HIS A 306 8.03 24.08 -0.91
N ARG A 307 8.02 22.78 -1.19
CA ARG A 307 8.67 22.23 -2.38
C ARG A 307 7.92 22.62 -3.64
N LEU A 308 6.60 22.48 -3.68
CA LEU A 308 5.78 22.90 -4.83
C LEU A 308 5.95 24.40 -5.12
N TRP A 309 6.01 25.23 -4.09
CA TRP A 309 6.30 26.66 -4.24
C TRP A 309 7.67 26.92 -4.86
N LYS A 310 8.71 26.25 -4.37
CA LYS A 310 10.09 26.38 -4.88
C LYS A 310 10.21 25.94 -6.34
N ASP A 311 9.43 24.94 -6.76
CA ASP A 311 9.42 24.43 -8.12
C ASP A 311 8.49 25.21 -9.05
N ASN A 312 7.84 26.28 -8.59
CA ASN A 312 6.80 27.04 -9.32
C ASN A 312 5.70 26.13 -9.90
N ASN A 313 5.23 25.16 -9.10
CA ASN A 313 4.17 24.26 -9.54
C ASN A 313 2.89 25.04 -9.86
N SER A 314 2.31 24.77 -11.01
CA SER A 314 1.12 25.45 -11.54
C SER A 314 -0.17 24.62 -11.45
N ASP A 315 -0.15 23.52 -10.72
CA ASP A 315 -1.36 22.70 -10.54
C ASP A 315 -2.48 23.54 -9.88
N PRO A 316 -3.72 23.46 -10.37
CA PRO A 316 -4.83 24.24 -9.83
C PRO A 316 -5.23 23.79 -8.42
N LEU A 317 -4.98 22.53 -8.05
CA LEU A 317 -5.13 21.97 -6.71
C LEU A 317 -3.92 21.10 -6.36
N ILE A 318 -3.56 21.05 -5.08
CA ILE A 318 -2.58 20.10 -4.57
C ILE A 318 -3.27 18.73 -4.42
N MET A 319 -3.02 17.85 -5.38
CA MET A 319 -3.62 16.51 -5.46
C MET A 319 -2.65 15.43 -4.94
N PRO A 320 -3.09 14.20 -4.67
CA PRO A 320 -2.19 13.07 -4.44
C PRO A 320 -1.12 12.93 -5.53
N GLY A 321 -1.50 13.12 -6.79
CA GLY A 321 -0.58 13.12 -7.93
C GLY A 321 0.41 14.29 -7.98
N SER A 322 0.18 15.38 -7.24
CA SER A 322 1.07 16.55 -7.18
C SER A 322 2.20 16.39 -6.17
N LEU A 323 2.17 15.37 -5.29
CA LEU A 323 3.14 15.20 -4.21
C LEU A 323 4.56 15.07 -4.74
N PRO A 324 5.53 15.93 -4.31
CA PRO A 324 6.89 15.95 -4.83
C PRO A 324 7.78 14.91 -4.13
N LEU A 325 7.56 13.61 -4.40
CA LEU A 325 8.31 12.51 -3.76
C LEU A 325 9.73 12.36 -4.31
N TYR A 326 10.07 13.04 -5.42
CA TYR A 326 11.44 13.20 -5.91
C TYR A 326 12.31 14.04 -4.95
N ASP A 327 11.71 14.92 -4.15
CA ASP A 327 12.41 15.67 -3.14
C ASP A 327 12.76 14.77 -1.95
N THR A 328 14.05 14.66 -1.65
CA THR A 328 14.56 13.78 -0.61
C THR A 328 14.02 14.11 0.78
N GLY A 329 13.79 15.41 1.08
CA GLY A 329 13.25 15.85 2.35
C GLY A 329 11.78 15.46 2.54
N THR A 330 10.96 15.64 1.49
CA THR A 330 9.54 15.26 1.48
C THR A 330 9.40 13.74 1.52
N ARG A 331 10.22 13.02 0.72
CA ARG A 331 10.25 11.57 0.68
C ARG A 331 10.63 10.97 2.04
N ALA A 332 11.71 11.43 2.64
CA ALA A 332 12.18 10.91 3.92
C ALA A 332 11.12 11.07 5.04
N ASP A 333 10.38 12.18 5.05
CA ASP A 333 9.35 12.42 6.07
C ASP A 333 8.17 11.46 5.95
N ILE A 334 7.73 11.12 4.73
CA ILE A 334 6.59 10.22 4.57
C ILE A 334 7.02 8.75 4.73
N ILE A 335 8.18 8.37 4.23
CA ILE A 335 8.71 7.00 4.35
C ILE A 335 9.06 6.66 5.81
N TYR A 336 9.41 7.66 6.63
CA TYR A 336 9.72 7.45 8.06
C TYR A 336 8.63 6.66 8.80
N TYR A 337 7.37 6.80 8.40
CA TYR A 337 6.25 6.10 9.02
C TYR A 337 6.02 4.68 8.48
N LEU A 338 6.69 4.32 7.39
CA LEU A 338 6.56 3.01 6.75
C LEU A 338 7.67 2.05 7.21
N PRO A 339 7.47 0.73 7.06
CA PRO A 339 8.53 -0.24 7.28
C PRO A 339 9.75 0.01 6.39
N PRO A 340 10.94 -0.49 6.74
CA PRO A 340 12.13 -0.37 5.90
C PRO A 340 11.93 -0.96 4.50
N GLY A 341 12.60 -0.37 3.49
CA GLY A 341 12.62 -0.89 2.12
C GLY A 341 11.82 -0.07 1.10
N TRP A 342 11.19 1.04 1.49
CA TRP A 342 10.41 1.87 0.58
C TRP A 342 11.24 2.83 -0.28
N ASP A 343 12.46 3.23 0.15
CA ASP A 343 13.31 4.13 -0.65
C ASP A 343 13.57 3.62 -2.07
N PRO A 344 13.99 2.34 -2.28
CA PRO A 344 14.18 1.80 -3.62
C PRO A 344 12.88 1.74 -4.45
N VAL A 345 11.73 1.55 -3.79
CA VAL A 345 10.43 1.51 -4.46
C VAL A 345 10.08 2.89 -5.00
N VAL A 346 10.22 3.93 -4.15
CA VAL A 346 9.94 5.32 -4.58
C VAL A 346 10.91 5.75 -5.66
N ASP A 347 12.19 5.44 -5.52
CA ASP A 347 13.24 5.86 -6.44
C ASP A 347 13.11 5.22 -7.82
N LYS A 348 12.70 3.95 -7.90
CA LYS A 348 12.60 3.20 -9.14
C LYS A 348 11.22 3.28 -9.81
N ASP A 349 10.15 3.17 -9.03
CA ASP A 349 8.80 2.90 -9.55
C ASP A 349 7.78 4.03 -9.29
N ILE A 350 8.14 5.07 -8.53
CA ILE A 350 7.17 6.13 -8.20
C ILE A 350 7.62 7.48 -8.70
N ASP A 351 8.72 8.04 -8.16
CA ASP A 351 9.06 9.45 -8.39
C ASP A 351 10.56 9.79 -8.29
N GLY A 352 11.48 8.84 -8.42
CA GLY A 352 12.91 9.13 -8.54
C GLY A 352 13.25 9.83 -9.85
N GLU A 353 14.45 10.39 -9.95
CA GLU A 353 14.95 11.05 -11.17
C GLU A 353 14.95 10.09 -12.37
N THR A 354 15.32 8.83 -12.13
CA THR A 354 15.36 7.76 -13.15
C THR A 354 14.17 6.80 -13.05
N ALA A 355 13.13 7.16 -12.29
CA ALA A 355 11.97 6.31 -12.11
C ALA A 355 11.26 5.99 -13.43
N GLN A 356 10.73 4.78 -13.56
CA GLN A 356 10.00 4.36 -14.76
C GLN A 356 8.84 5.29 -15.14
N PRO A 357 8.02 5.82 -14.19
CA PRO A 357 6.99 6.79 -14.54
C PRO A 357 7.55 8.07 -15.13
N ALA A 358 8.70 8.56 -14.64
CA ALA A 358 9.36 9.75 -15.17
C ALA A 358 9.87 9.51 -16.59
N GLN A 359 10.46 8.34 -16.86
CA GLN A 359 10.91 7.95 -18.20
C GLN A 359 9.75 7.86 -19.18
N LEU A 360 8.64 7.22 -18.78
CA LEU A 360 7.44 7.13 -19.62
C LEU A 360 6.83 8.50 -19.96
N ASP A 361 6.87 9.44 -19.01
CA ASP A 361 6.44 10.82 -19.26
C ASP A 361 7.38 11.55 -20.24
N VAL A 362 8.70 11.31 -20.16
CA VAL A 362 9.68 11.90 -21.10
C VAL A 362 9.56 11.28 -22.49
N ASP A 363 9.40 9.96 -22.59
CA ASP A 363 9.36 9.22 -23.85
C ASP A 363 8.09 9.51 -24.66
N ASN A 364 7.02 9.96 -24.01
CA ASN A 364 5.73 10.23 -24.65
C ASN A 364 5.18 11.60 -24.25
N PRO A 365 5.22 12.60 -25.17
CA PRO A 365 4.70 13.94 -24.91
C PRO A 365 3.23 13.98 -24.45
N ARG A 366 2.41 13.01 -24.86
CA ARG A 366 1.01 12.89 -24.42
C ARG A 366 0.91 12.66 -22.91
N PHE A 367 1.84 11.92 -22.33
CA PHE A 367 1.94 11.70 -20.88
C PHE A 367 2.69 12.85 -20.19
N GLY A 368 3.80 13.28 -20.81
CA GLY A 368 4.71 14.27 -20.25
C GLY A 368 4.09 15.66 -20.04
N ASN A 369 3.20 16.11 -20.93
CA ASN A 369 2.55 17.42 -20.82
C ASN A 369 1.84 17.64 -19.48
N VAL A 370 1.32 16.57 -18.87
CA VAL A 370 0.62 16.60 -17.57
C VAL A 370 1.26 15.68 -16.55
N GLN A 371 2.43 15.10 -16.84
CA GLN A 371 3.16 14.15 -15.99
C GLN A 371 2.25 13.00 -15.50
N SER A 372 1.42 12.47 -16.39
CA SER A 372 0.32 11.56 -16.01
C SER A 372 0.81 10.26 -15.36
N CYS A 373 1.94 9.70 -15.82
CA CYS A 373 2.50 8.48 -15.24
C CYS A 373 3.00 8.73 -13.82
N ARG A 374 3.72 9.82 -13.56
CA ARG A 374 4.17 10.20 -12.22
C ARG A 374 2.99 10.51 -11.30
N ARG A 375 1.96 11.23 -11.78
CA ARG A 375 0.76 11.55 -11.01
C ARG A 375 0.01 10.29 -10.59
N VAL A 376 -0.17 9.33 -11.49
CA VAL A 376 -0.81 8.05 -11.20
C VAL A 376 0.02 7.25 -10.18
N ALA A 377 1.33 7.15 -10.36
CA ALA A 377 2.20 6.41 -9.44
C ALA A 377 2.21 7.01 -8.02
N ARG A 378 2.30 8.34 -7.89
CA ARG A 378 2.23 9.06 -6.61
C ARG A 378 0.88 8.84 -5.91
N THR A 379 -0.22 8.84 -6.68
CA THR A 379 -1.57 8.59 -6.15
C THR A 379 -1.70 7.18 -5.61
N ILE A 380 -1.22 6.17 -6.36
CA ILE A 380 -1.22 4.78 -5.89
C ILE A 380 -0.37 4.64 -4.62
N PHE A 381 0.79 5.27 -4.56
CA PHE A 381 1.63 5.25 -3.37
C PHE A 381 0.91 5.81 -2.15
N LEU A 382 0.35 7.03 -2.26
CA LEU A 382 -0.33 7.66 -1.13
C LEU A 382 -1.51 6.82 -0.62
N GLY A 383 -2.28 6.20 -1.52
CA GLY A 383 -3.47 5.44 -1.16
C GLY A 383 -3.21 3.97 -0.79
N SER A 384 -1.97 3.46 -0.96
CA SER A 384 -1.71 2.03 -0.76
C SER A 384 -0.56 1.70 0.19
N ALA A 385 0.43 2.59 0.36
CA ALA A 385 1.62 2.30 1.14
C ALA A 385 1.34 1.90 2.60
N PRO A 386 0.43 2.54 3.35
CA PRO A 386 0.09 2.13 4.71
C PRO A 386 -0.51 0.72 4.82
N SER A 387 -1.32 0.32 3.85
CA SER A 387 -2.00 -0.99 3.86
C SER A 387 -1.03 -2.17 3.67
N GLY A 388 0.16 -1.92 3.14
CA GLY A 388 1.23 -2.91 3.01
C GLY A 388 1.83 -3.37 4.32
N THR A 389 1.61 -2.65 5.42
CA THR A 389 2.16 -2.91 6.75
C THR A 389 1.31 -3.85 7.61
N LEU A 390 0.04 -4.03 7.29
CA LEU A 390 -0.90 -4.83 8.09
C LEU A 390 -0.67 -6.32 7.84
N SER A 391 -0.12 -7.01 8.84
CA SER A 391 0.23 -8.44 8.84
C SER A 391 -0.97 -9.39 8.89
N SER A 392 -2.16 -8.90 9.13
CA SER A 392 -3.38 -9.72 9.28
C SER A 392 -4.22 -9.69 8.01
N GLY A 393 -4.50 -10.86 7.49
CA GLY A 393 -5.32 -11.31 6.37
C GLY A 393 -6.47 -10.47 5.81
N ASN A 394 -6.44 -9.16 5.90
CA ASN A 394 -7.48 -8.30 5.38
C ASN A 394 -7.41 -8.18 3.86
N LEU A 395 -8.52 -8.52 3.21
CA LEU A 395 -8.80 -8.53 1.77
C LEU A 395 -8.74 -7.15 1.07
N TYR A 396 -8.38 -6.08 1.77
CA TYR A 396 -8.50 -4.69 1.28
C TYR A 396 -7.15 -4.00 1.09
N ARG A 397 -6.20 -4.65 0.42
CA ARG A 397 -4.96 -3.98 0.00
C ARG A 397 -5.20 -3.18 -1.27
N GLY A 398 -4.76 -1.90 -1.28
CA GLY A 398 -4.72 -1.07 -2.46
C GLY A 398 -5.98 -0.26 -2.75
N ILE A 399 -5.88 0.58 -3.76
CA ILE A 399 -6.94 1.47 -4.25
C ILE A 399 -7.41 1.05 -5.64
N ASP A 400 -8.65 1.32 -5.97
CA ASP A 400 -9.24 1.03 -7.27
C ASP A 400 -8.94 2.12 -8.33
N GLU A 401 -9.23 1.82 -9.61
CA GLU A 401 -9.02 2.75 -10.71
C GLU A 401 -9.72 4.09 -10.48
N LYS A 402 -10.93 4.10 -9.94
CA LYS A 402 -11.70 5.34 -9.73
C LYS A 402 -11.02 6.27 -8.73
N ARG A 403 -10.48 5.72 -7.63
CA ARG A 403 -9.70 6.49 -6.65
C ARG A 403 -8.37 6.96 -7.22
N ILE A 404 -7.71 6.14 -8.05
CA ILE A 404 -6.47 6.54 -8.74
C ILE A 404 -6.75 7.74 -9.66
N LEU A 405 -7.81 7.68 -10.44
CA LEU A 405 -8.19 8.78 -11.33
C LEU A 405 -8.58 10.04 -10.54
N LEU A 406 -9.30 9.89 -9.43
CA LEU A 406 -9.67 11.01 -8.57
C LEU A 406 -8.44 11.77 -8.02
N GLY A 407 -7.38 11.05 -7.66
CA GLY A 407 -6.15 11.64 -7.13
C GLY A 407 -5.14 12.11 -8.18
N SER A 408 -5.31 11.76 -9.46
CA SER A 408 -4.31 12.03 -10.51
C SER A 408 -4.83 12.89 -11.68
N ALA A 409 -6.10 12.74 -12.06
CA ALA A 409 -6.64 13.37 -13.27
C ALA A 409 -6.90 14.87 -13.09
N LEU A 410 -6.67 15.62 -14.16
CA LEU A 410 -6.86 17.08 -14.23
C LEU A 410 -7.96 17.42 -15.24
N PRO A 411 -8.83 18.41 -14.97
CA PRO A 411 -9.84 18.88 -15.92
C PRO A 411 -9.25 19.40 -17.24
N SER A 412 -7.99 19.84 -17.21
CA SER A 412 -7.26 20.36 -18.39
C SER A 412 -6.77 19.28 -19.37
N ALA A 413 -6.92 17.99 -19.05
CA ALA A 413 -6.41 16.90 -19.87
C ALA A 413 -7.46 15.78 -20.05
N PRO A 414 -7.47 15.11 -21.22
CA PRO A 414 -8.36 13.98 -21.46
C PRO A 414 -8.15 12.84 -20.44
N LEU A 415 -9.23 12.33 -19.85
CA LEU A 415 -9.18 11.26 -18.85
C LEU A 415 -8.49 9.98 -19.37
N ALA A 416 -8.63 9.71 -20.69
CA ALA A 416 -7.98 8.59 -21.34
C ALA A 416 -6.44 8.59 -21.19
N VAL A 417 -5.82 9.76 -21.04
CA VAL A 417 -4.36 9.86 -20.83
C VAL A 417 -3.96 9.20 -19.51
N PHE A 418 -4.69 9.45 -18.43
CA PHE A 418 -4.41 8.88 -17.12
C PHE A 418 -4.72 7.37 -17.07
N ARG A 419 -5.76 6.93 -17.75
CA ARG A 419 -6.09 5.51 -17.87
C ARG A 419 -5.03 4.74 -18.68
N ASP A 420 -4.59 5.29 -19.80
CA ASP A 420 -3.50 4.70 -20.58
C ASP A 420 -2.19 4.67 -19.77
N SER A 421 -1.92 5.71 -18.97
CA SER A 421 -0.78 5.74 -18.06
C SER A 421 -0.85 4.62 -17.02
N LEU A 422 -2.02 4.41 -16.42
CA LEU A 422 -2.22 3.31 -15.44
C LEU A 422 -1.94 1.94 -16.07
N LEU A 423 -2.43 1.68 -17.29
CA LEU A 423 -2.17 0.44 -18.01
C LEU A 423 -0.68 0.27 -18.31
N ARG A 424 0.00 1.34 -18.75
CA ARG A 424 1.46 1.30 -19.01
C ARG A 424 2.27 1.04 -17.74
N LEU A 425 1.88 1.66 -16.63
CA LEU A 425 2.54 1.44 -15.34
C LEU A 425 2.35 0.01 -14.83
N GLN A 426 1.16 -0.57 -15.01
CA GLN A 426 0.89 -1.97 -14.67
C GLN A 426 1.85 -2.94 -15.38
N ASP A 427 2.20 -2.65 -16.63
CA ASP A 427 3.10 -3.50 -17.42
C ASP A 427 4.59 -3.23 -17.14
N LYS A 428 4.96 -2.01 -16.71
CA LYS A 428 6.35 -1.58 -16.62
C LYS A 428 6.92 -1.55 -15.21
N LEU A 429 6.08 -1.31 -14.18
CA LEU A 429 6.57 -1.17 -12.82
C LEU A 429 6.91 -2.49 -12.16
N TYR A 430 7.98 -2.46 -11.37
CA TYR A 430 8.56 -3.63 -10.72
C TYR A 430 7.87 -3.97 -9.38
N TYR A 431 7.50 -2.93 -8.63
CA TYR A 431 6.91 -3.07 -7.29
C TYR A 431 5.40 -2.87 -7.27
N LEU A 432 4.76 -2.55 -8.40
CA LEU A 432 3.31 -2.41 -8.49
C LEU A 432 2.64 -3.80 -8.59
N ASN A 433 1.71 -4.05 -7.69
CA ASN A 433 0.90 -5.25 -7.65
C ASN A 433 -0.56 -4.93 -7.99
N VAL A 434 -1.22 -5.85 -8.67
CA VAL A 434 -2.63 -5.71 -9.06
C VAL A 434 -3.35 -7.02 -8.77
N ALA A 435 -4.47 -6.95 -8.05
CA ALA A 435 -5.39 -8.06 -7.86
C ALA A 435 -6.80 -7.55 -7.54
N ASN A 436 -7.83 -8.19 -8.06
CA ASN A 436 -9.23 -7.84 -7.84
C ASN A 436 -9.52 -6.34 -8.11
N ASP A 437 -9.03 -5.82 -9.23
CA ASP A 437 -9.15 -4.42 -9.67
C ASP A 437 -8.59 -3.39 -8.68
N LYS A 438 -7.69 -3.81 -7.77
CA LYS A 438 -6.97 -2.95 -6.85
C LYS A 438 -5.49 -2.92 -7.14
N PHE A 439 -4.90 -1.74 -6.97
CA PHE A 439 -3.51 -1.42 -7.24
C PHE A 439 -2.80 -1.02 -5.95
N TRP A 440 -1.62 -1.59 -5.69
CA TRP A 440 -0.80 -1.22 -4.53
C TRP A 440 0.68 -1.43 -4.78
N PHE A 441 1.49 -0.58 -4.17
CA PHE A 441 2.92 -0.80 -4.09
C PHE A 441 3.29 -1.69 -2.90
N ASN A 442 4.35 -2.47 -3.08
CA ASN A 442 4.93 -3.28 -2.02
C ASN A 442 6.46 -3.18 -2.11
N VAL A 443 7.15 -3.34 -0.99
CA VAL A 443 8.63 -3.45 -0.97
C VAL A 443 9.15 -4.73 -1.64
N ARG A 444 8.27 -5.70 -1.88
CA ARG A 444 8.57 -6.94 -2.59
C ARG A 444 8.19 -6.82 -4.06
N PRO A 445 9.05 -7.31 -4.97
CA PRO A 445 8.78 -7.21 -6.40
C PRO A 445 7.54 -7.98 -6.83
N ASN A 446 6.93 -7.53 -7.92
CA ASN A 446 5.85 -8.23 -8.59
C ASN A 446 6.40 -9.50 -9.28
N LEU A 447 5.87 -10.66 -8.93
CA LEU A 447 6.31 -11.95 -9.47
C LEU A 447 6.26 -12.05 -11.00
N ARG A 448 5.27 -11.43 -11.64
CA ARG A 448 5.15 -11.43 -13.09
C ARG A 448 6.33 -10.69 -13.73
N ARG A 449 6.70 -9.53 -13.16
CA ARG A 449 7.83 -8.74 -13.64
C ARG A 449 9.16 -9.46 -13.40
N GLU A 450 9.33 -10.04 -12.22
CA GLU A 450 10.51 -10.87 -11.90
C GLU A 450 10.66 -12.02 -12.91
N MET A 451 9.54 -12.66 -13.27
CA MET A 451 9.54 -13.74 -14.28
C MET A 451 9.96 -13.21 -15.65
N GLU A 452 9.41 -12.08 -16.13
CA GLU A 452 9.78 -11.52 -17.43
C GLU A 452 11.26 -11.09 -17.50
N ASP A 453 11.78 -10.47 -16.42
CA ASP A 453 13.20 -10.09 -16.34
C ASP A 453 14.13 -11.34 -16.38
N ARG A 454 13.75 -12.42 -15.69
CA ARG A 454 14.51 -13.67 -15.74
C ARG A 454 14.39 -14.37 -17.09
N LYS A 455 13.23 -14.36 -17.69
CA LYS A 455 12.96 -14.89 -19.03
C LYS A 455 13.88 -14.26 -20.07
N GLY A 456 14.11 -12.94 -19.99
CA GLY A 456 15.01 -12.22 -20.89
C GLY A 456 16.48 -12.63 -20.79
N ARG A 457 16.89 -13.33 -19.72
CA ARG A 457 18.26 -13.81 -19.51
C ARG A 457 18.56 -15.13 -20.19
N TYR A 458 17.52 -15.88 -20.58
CA TYR A 458 17.69 -17.19 -21.23
C TYR A 458 17.82 -17.03 -22.75
N ASP A 459 18.74 -17.78 -23.33
CA ASP A 459 18.93 -17.91 -24.77
C ASP A 459 18.41 -19.29 -25.32
N LEU A 460 18.54 -19.53 -26.61
CA LEU A 460 18.11 -20.76 -27.23
C LEU A 460 18.88 -21.96 -26.68
N GLU A 461 20.19 -21.86 -26.50
CA GLU A 461 21.06 -22.94 -26.05
C GLU A 461 20.63 -23.47 -24.68
N GLN A 462 20.21 -22.55 -23.78
CA GLN A 462 19.75 -22.88 -22.44
C GLN A 462 18.36 -23.57 -22.43
N THR A 463 17.63 -23.52 -23.54
CA THR A 463 16.34 -24.22 -23.68
C THR A 463 16.51 -25.68 -24.20
N LEU A 464 17.63 -26.01 -24.83
CA LEU A 464 17.88 -27.34 -25.42
C LEU A 464 17.83 -28.50 -24.40
N PRO A 465 18.37 -28.40 -23.18
CA PRO A 465 18.25 -29.43 -22.17
C PRO A 465 16.79 -29.78 -21.85
N PHE A 466 15.93 -28.77 -21.71
CA PHE A 466 14.50 -28.99 -21.47
C PHE A 466 13.80 -29.70 -22.61
N MET A 467 14.07 -29.30 -23.84
CA MET A 467 13.54 -29.98 -25.03
C MET A 467 14.00 -31.42 -25.09
N ARG A 468 15.31 -31.68 -24.92
CA ARG A 468 15.92 -33.00 -24.91
C ARG A 468 15.31 -33.92 -23.87
N ASP A 469 15.15 -33.48 -22.66
CA ASP A 469 14.58 -34.28 -21.57
C ASP A 469 13.08 -34.55 -21.76
N THR A 470 12.34 -33.61 -22.34
CA THR A 470 10.93 -33.80 -22.68
C THR A 470 10.78 -34.82 -23.80
N LEU A 471 11.55 -34.71 -24.89
CA LEU A 471 11.54 -35.64 -25.98
C LEU A 471 12.02 -37.05 -25.53
N ARG A 472 13.04 -37.15 -24.68
CA ARG A 472 13.49 -38.41 -24.10
C ARG A 472 12.40 -39.15 -23.33
N ARG A 473 11.53 -38.40 -22.64
CA ARG A 473 10.38 -38.98 -21.93
C ARG A 473 9.26 -39.39 -22.89
N ALA A 474 9.01 -38.59 -23.92
CA ALA A 474 7.95 -38.84 -24.91
C ALA A 474 8.29 -39.98 -25.91
N LEU A 475 9.58 -40.16 -26.23
CA LEU A 475 10.07 -41.13 -27.21
C LEU A 475 10.67 -42.35 -26.54
N ARG A 476 10.00 -42.89 -25.52
CA ARG A 476 10.44 -44.11 -24.81
C ARG A 476 9.94 -45.37 -25.53
N LYS A 477 10.86 -46.34 -25.69
CA LYS A 477 10.60 -47.70 -26.15
C LYS A 477 9.56 -47.83 -27.26
N GLY A 478 9.99 -47.99 -28.47
CA GLY A 478 9.20 -48.31 -29.63
C GLY A 478 9.90 -49.34 -30.48
N MET A 479 9.55 -49.41 -31.77
CA MET A 479 10.17 -50.30 -32.75
C MET A 479 11.65 -49.96 -33.03
N PHE A 480 12.14 -48.79 -32.58
CA PHE A 480 13.50 -48.33 -32.81
C PHE A 480 14.48 -48.95 -31.80
N ALA A 481 15.63 -49.40 -32.28
CA ALA A 481 16.71 -49.91 -31.43
C ALA A 481 17.30 -48.78 -30.55
N ALA A 482 17.34 -47.55 -31.08
CA ALA A 482 17.77 -46.38 -30.35
C ALA A 482 17.10 -45.10 -30.90
N VAL A 483 16.94 -44.10 -30.01
CA VAL A 483 16.49 -42.74 -30.34
C VAL A 483 17.63 -41.77 -30.05
N HIS A 484 18.10 -41.06 -31.06
CA HIS A 484 19.19 -40.10 -30.97
C HIS A 484 18.63 -38.69 -30.98
N ILE A 485 18.65 -37.99 -29.81
CA ILE A 485 18.06 -36.67 -29.67
C ILE A 485 19.16 -35.61 -29.70
N PHE A 486 19.16 -34.78 -30.74
CA PHE A 486 20.15 -33.70 -30.96
C PHE A 486 21.59 -34.24 -30.94
N ALA A 487 21.78 -35.43 -31.46
CA ALA A 487 23.07 -36.07 -31.49
C ALA A 487 23.81 -35.76 -32.81
N PRO A 488 25.13 -35.55 -32.77
CA PRO A 488 25.92 -35.42 -33.99
C PRO A 488 25.94 -36.72 -34.77
N GLY A 489 26.10 -36.64 -36.10
CA GLY A 489 26.10 -37.81 -36.98
C GLY A 489 27.14 -38.88 -36.64
N SER A 490 28.27 -38.52 -36.00
CA SER A 490 29.30 -39.42 -35.49
C SER A 490 28.81 -40.41 -34.43
N ASP A 491 27.87 -39.97 -33.61
CA ASP A 491 27.37 -40.73 -32.45
C ASP A 491 26.25 -41.71 -32.81
N ILE A 492 25.77 -41.64 -34.04
CA ILE A 492 24.70 -42.50 -34.54
C ILE A 492 25.36 -43.71 -35.21
N ALA A 493 25.13 -44.91 -34.68
CA ALA A 493 25.71 -46.13 -35.22
C ALA A 493 25.25 -46.41 -36.67
N ASP A 494 26.11 -47.08 -37.45
CA ASP A 494 25.81 -47.53 -38.79
C ASP A 494 25.76 -49.10 -38.78
N ASP A 495 24.56 -49.61 -38.51
CA ASP A 495 24.25 -51.04 -38.41
C ASP A 495 22.85 -51.30 -39.02
N GLU A 496 22.44 -52.57 -39.01
CA GLU A 496 21.18 -53.00 -39.61
C GLU A 496 19.93 -52.65 -38.79
N GLN A 497 20.08 -51.99 -37.60
CA GLN A 497 18.96 -51.68 -36.71
C GLN A 497 18.33 -50.37 -37.07
N LEU A 498 16.98 -50.31 -37.01
CA LEU A 498 16.23 -49.09 -37.25
C LEU A 498 16.44 -48.08 -36.12
N ARG A 499 16.75 -46.83 -36.44
CA ARG A 499 17.05 -45.76 -35.51
C ARG A 499 16.24 -44.50 -35.82
N LEU A 500 15.76 -43.85 -34.78
CA LEU A 500 15.11 -42.54 -34.87
C LEU A 500 16.12 -41.44 -34.52
N VAL A 501 16.29 -40.48 -35.40
CA VAL A 501 17.16 -39.32 -35.21
C VAL A 501 16.27 -38.07 -35.07
N VAL A 502 16.31 -37.41 -33.92
CA VAL A 502 15.59 -36.18 -33.68
C VAL A 502 16.53 -35.01 -33.94
N LEU A 503 16.18 -34.16 -34.90
CA LEU A 503 16.96 -33.00 -35.29
C LEU A 503 16.80 -31.84 -34.28
N PRO A 504 17.84 -31.04 -34.05
CA PRO A 504 17.76 -29.89 -33.14
C PRO A 504 16.90 -28.73 -33.73
N PRO A 505 16.48 -27.76 -32.92
CA PRO A 505 15.64 -26.62 -33.37
C PRO A 505 16.24 -25.80 -34.52
N GLN A 506 17.56 -25.74 -34.62
CA GLN A 506 18.26 -25.03 -35.69
C GLN A 506 18.02 -25.68 -37.07
N ASP A 507 17.81 -26.99 -37.08
CA ASP A 507 17.56 -27.81 -38.26
C ASP A 507 16.06 -28.10 -38.41
N ALA A 508 15.26 -27.03 -38.37
CA ALA A 508 13.81 -27.12 -38.48
C ALA A 508 13.35 -27.33 -39.93
N TYR A 509 12.22 -28.04 -40.07
CA TYR A 509 11.56 -28.24 -41.35
C TYR A 509 10.66 -27.06 -41.73
N SER A 510 10.80 -26.54 -42.95
CA SER A 510 9.93 -25.51 -43.53
C SER A 510 9.37 -25.98 -44.88
N LYS A 511 8.11 -25.61 -45.17
CA LYS A 511 7.47 -25.84 -46.47
C LYS A 511 7.88 -24.83 -47.53
N THR A 512 8.28 -23.63 -47.13
CA THR A 512 8.37 -22.46 -48.01
C THR A 512 9.76 -21.85 -48.15
N VAL A 513 10.69 -22.15 -47.25
CA VAL A 513 12.05 -21.58 -47.20
C VAL A 513 13.07 -22.73 -47.31
N GLY A 514 14.33 -22.44 -47.63
CA GLY A 514 15.42 -23.44 -47.65
C GLY A 514 15.34 -24.36 -46.43
N ASN A 515 15.40 -25.68 -46.68
CA ASN A 515 14.99 -26.68 -45.69
C ASN A 515 16.21 -27.20 -44.93
N ASN A 516 16.56 -26.54 -43.81
CA ASN A 516 17.69 -26.94 -42.97
C ASN A 516 17.56 -28.40 -42.46
N ALA A 517 16.34 -28.85 -42.17
CA ALA A 517 16.11 -30.22 -41.71
C ALA A 517 16.52 -31.26 -42.75
N LEU A 518 16.17 -31.05 -44.03
CA LEU A 518 16.57 -31.97 -45.09
C LEU A 518 18.08 -31.92 -45.32
N THR A 519 18.72 -30.77 -45.26
CA THR A 519 20.18 -30.63 -45.41
C THR A 519 20.91 -31.34 -44.28
N ALA A 520 20.46 -31.15 -43.00
CA ALA A 520 21.05 -31.83 -41.85
C ALA A 520 20.82 -33.34 -41.88
N ALA A 521 19.58 -33.75 -42.21
CA ALA A 521 19.23 -35.16 -42.34
C ALA A 521 20.07 -35.85 -43.45
N GLN A 522 20.25 -35.18 -44.62
CA GLN A 522 21.08 -35.67 -45.73
C GLN A 522 22.55 -35.83 -45.29
N ALA A 523 23.11 -34.84 -44.61
CA ALA A 523 24.50 -34.92 -44.13
C ALA A 523 24.72 -36.09 -43.12
N ILE A 524 23.76 -36.31 -42.22
CA ILE A 524 23.78 -37.43 -41.28
C ILE A 524 23.62 -38.78 -42.00
N LEU A 525 22.77 -38.83 -43.05
CA LEU A 525 22.47 -39.99 -43.80
C LEU A 525 23.68 -40.44 -44.69
N GLU A 526 24.41 -39.48 -45.22
CA GLU A 526 25.55 -39.74 -46.10
C GLU A 526 26.78 -40.20 -45.31
N LYS A 527 27.04 -39.62 -44.15
CA LYS A 527 28.29 -39.86 -43.41
C LYS A 527 28.06 -40.07 -41.92
N ARG A 528 28.90 -40.96 -41.33
CA ARG A 528 29.11 -41.06 -39.88
C ARG A 528 30.46 -40.43 -39.54
N GLY A 529 30.43 -39.15 -39.09
CA GLY A 529 31.66 -38.36 -39.06
C GLY A 529 32.25 -38.21 -40.46
N ASP A 530 33.46 -38.69 -40.69
CA ASP A 530 34.14 -38.63 -41.99
C ASP A 530 33.94 -39.87 -42.86
N VAL A 531 33.28 -40.88 -42.33
CA VAL A 531 33.13 -42.22 -43.05
C VAL A 531 31.75 -42.28 -43.71
N PRO A 532 31.67 -42.67 -45.01
CA PRO A 532 30.35 -42.86 -45.65
C PRO A 532 29.56 -44.00 -45.01
N ARG A 533 28.21 -43.73 -44.81
CA ARG A 533 27.32 -44.79 -44.28
C ARG A 533 26.95 -45.84 -45.31
N GLN A 534 26.85 -47.07 -44.81
CA GLN A 534 26.41 -48.22 -45.60
C GLN A 534 24.92 -48.50 -45.44
N ASN A 535 24.36 -48.34 -44.19
CA ASN A 535 22.97 -48.67 -43.86
C ASN A 535 22.09 -47.46 -43.86
N ARG A 536 21.99 -46.78 -44.97
CA ARG A 536 21.22 -45.45 -45.06
C ARG A 536 19.73 -45.63 -44.87
N ASN A 537 19.14 -46.76 -45.22
CA ASN A 537 17.71 -47.07 -45.07
C ASN A 537 17.32 -47.43 -43.62
N ARG A 538 18.22 -47.31 -42.64
CA ARG A 538 17.97 -47.61 -41.22
C ARG A 538 17.80 -46.36 -40.35
N LEU A 539 17.83 -45.18 -40.97
CA LEU A 539 17.65 -43.93 -40.26
C LEU A 539 16.32 -43.26 -40.66
N ILE A 540 15.55 -42.91 -39.67
CA ILE A 540 14.34 -42.09 -39.79
C ILE A 540 14.55 -40.82 -38.96
N PHE A 541 14.10 -39.68 -39.48
CA PHE A 541 14.33 -38.39 -38.85
C PHE A 541 13.04 -37.77 -38.39
N LEU A 542 13.07 -37.19 -37.18
CA LEU A 542 11.99 -36.33 -36.63
C LEU A 542 12.50 -34.90 -36.54
N ALA A 543 11.88 -34.00 -37.27
CA ALA A 543 12.27 -32.62 -37.35
C ALA A 543 11.19 -31.70 -36.71
N PRO A 544 11.57 -30.60 -36.03
CA PRO A 544 10.64 -29.58 -35.56
C PRO A 544 10.12 -28.73 -36.73
N GLU A 545 8.92 -28.17 -36.57
CA GLU A 545 8.31 -27.23 -37.50
C GLU A 545 8.92 -25.83 -37.30
N TYR A 546 9.41 -25.24 -38.39
CA TYR A 546 10.12 -23.95 -38.33
C TYR A 546 9.29 -22.83 -37.67
N ASP A 547 8.03 -22.70 -38.04
CA ASP A 547 7.14 -21.61 -37.53
C ASP A 547 6.77 -21.80 -36.05
N ALA A 548 6.93 -23.00 -35.50
CA ALA A 548 6.63 -23.29 -34.10
C ALA A 548 7.80 -22.95 -33.15
N ILE A 549 9.05 -22.87 -33.63
CA ILE A 549 10.25 -22.69 -32.81
C ILE A 549 10.24 -21.41 -32.00
N PRO A 550 9.94 -20.21 -32.53
CA PRO A 550 9.97 -18.97 -31.74
C PRO A 550 9.04 -19.05 -30.54
N ARG A 551 7.81 -19.55 -30.75
CA ARG A 551 6.82 -19.72 -29.67
C ARG A 551 7.26 -20.75 -28.65
N LEU A 552 7.79 -21.87 -29.10
CA LEU A 552 8.32 -22.95 -28.23
C LEU A 552 9.42 -22.42 -27.30
N VAL A 553 10.39 -21.70 -27.86
CA VAL A 553 11.51 -21.13 -27.10
C VAL A 553 10.98 -20.17 -26.02
N GLU A 554 10.03 -19.29 -26.35
CA GLU A 554 9.45 -18.34 -25.40
C GLU A 554 8.68 -19.03 -24.26
N LEU A 555 7.96 -20.12 -24.53
CA LEU A 555 7.27 -20.90 -23.51
C LEU A 555 8.25 -21.63 -22.58
N ILE A 556 9.33 -22.19 -23.12
CA ILE A 556 10.35 -22.85 -22.30
C ILE A 556 11.10 -21.83 -21.44
N LYS A 557 11.49 -20.68 -21.99
CA LYS A 557 12.11 -19.58 -21.22
C LYS A 557 11.23 -19.15 -20.05
N SER A 558 9.91 -19.04 -20.26
CA SER A 558 8.96 -18.73 -19.19
C SER A 558 8.95 -19.82 -18.10
N CYS A 559 8.98 -21.10 -18.50
CA CYS A 559 9.05 -22.22 -17.57
C CYS A 559 10.35 -22.18 -16.74
N LEU A 560 11.51 -21.97 -17.37
CA LEU A 560 12.81 -21.87 -16.71
C LEU A 560 12.85 -20.68 -15.74
N ALA A 561 12.27 -19.54 -16.14
CA ALA A 561 12.18 -18.35 -15.27
C ALA A 561 11.38 -18.62 -14.00
N TRP A 562 10.21 -19.27 -14.11
CA TRP A 562 9.42 -19.66 -12.94
C TRP A 562 10.13 -20.66 -12.04
N GLN A 563 10.83 -21.65 -12.61
CA GLN A 563 11.63 -22.62 -11.85
C GLN A 563 12.76 -21.92 -11.09
N SER A 564 13.43 -20.95 -11.72
CA SER A 564 14.46 -20.12 -11.08
C SER A 564 13.93 -19.31 -9.91
N ILE A 565 12.72 -18.71 -10.03
CA ILE A 565 12.06 -17.97 -8.94
C ILE A 565 11.80 -18.89 -7.74
N ILE A 566 11.26 -20.08 -7.98
CA ILE A 566 10.99 -21.05 -6.91
C ILE A 566 12.28 -21.50 -6.23
N LYS A 567 13.32 -21.78 -7.01
CA LYS A 567 14.64 -22.18 -6.49
C LYS A 567 15.20 -21.10 -5.57
N ASP A 568 15.24 -19.85 -6.01
CA ASP A 568 15.77 -18.73 -5.21
C ASP A 568 14.90 -18.45 -3.99
N SER A 569 13.58 -18.65 -4.08
CA SER A 569 12.69 -18.55 -2.91
C SER A 569 12.96 -19.66 -1.88
N THR A 570 13.30 -20.87 -2.33
CA THR A 570 13.63 -21.99 -1.43
C THR A 570 15.01 -21.82 -0.80
N GLU A 571 15.95 -21.22 -1.52
CA GLU A 571 17.31 -20.90 -1.05
C GLU A 571 17.39 -19.55 -0.30
N GLU A 572 16.24 -18.94 0.03
CA GLU A 572 16.11 -17.64 0.76
C GLU A 572 16.80 -16.44 0.07
N ARG A 573 17.15 -16.57 -1.22
CA ARG A 573 17.73 -15.47 -2.01
C ARG A 573 16.68 -14.48 -2.48
N LEU A 574 15.42 -14.92 -2.60
CA LEU A 574 14.27 -14.12 -2.95
C LEU A 574 13.20 -14.25 -1.86
N VAL A 575 12.97 -13.19 -1.11
CA VAL A 575 11.99 -13.18 -0.01
C VAL A 575 10.58 -12.96 -0.57
N LEU A 576 9.78 -14.02 -0.58
CA LEU A 576 8.38 -14.02 -1.00
C LEU A 576 7.46 -14.30 0.20
N ASP A 577 6.23 -13.79 0.14
CA ASP A 577 5.21 -14.18 1.11
C ASP A 577 4.56 -15.53 0.75
N THR A 578 3.80 -16.10 1.69
CA THR A 578 3.15 -17.42 1.53
C THR A 578 2.23 -17.47 0.30
N LEU A 579 1.52 -16.38 0.00
CA LEU A 579 0.62 -16.29 -1.16
C LEU A 579 1.42 -16.20 -2.46
N GLN A 580 2.49 -15.40 -2.48
CA GLN A 580 3.40 -15.30 -3.62
C GLN A 580 4.07 -16.65 -3.92
N ILE A 581 4.54 -17.37 -2.91
CA ILE A 581 5.11 -18.72 -3.07
C ILE A 581 4.08 -19.69 -3.68
N LYS A 582 2.85 -19.67 -3.17
CA LYS A 582 1.75 -20.50 -3.71
C LYS A 582 1.47 -20.18 -5.18
N ASN A 583 1.39 -18.89 -5.51
CA ASN A 583 1.15 -18.44 -6.89
C ASN A 583 2.33 -18.79 -7.82
N ALA A 584 3.57 -18.59 -7.37
CA ALA A 584 4.76 -18.97 -8.14
C ALA A 584 4.79 -20.46 -8.46
N ARG A 585 4.49 -21.33 -7.49
CA ARG A 585 4.41 -22.78 -7.70
C ARG A 585 3.35 -23.17 -8.73
N LYS A 586 2.12 -22.61 -8.57
CA LYS A 586 1.02 -22.84 -9.52
C LYS A 586 1.39 -22.40 -10.94
N ASN A 587 2.01 -21.23 -11.08
CA ASN A 587 2.44 -20.73 -12.40
C ASN A 587 3.56 -21.56 -12.99
N ALA A 588 4.50 -22.06 -12.17
CA ALA A 588 5.57 -22.95 -12.63
C ALA A 588 5.04 -24.31 -13.10
N GLU A 589 4.09 -24.90 -12.40
CA GLU A 589 3.45 -26.16 -12.81
C GLU A 589 2.69 -25.97 -14.13
N SER A 590 1.93 -24.90 -14.26
CA SER A 590 1.22 -24.57 -15.51
C SER A 590 2.20 -24.33 -16.67
N ALA A 591 3.26 -23.54 -16.44
CA ALA A 591 4.27 -23.26 -17.46
C ALA A 591 5.02 -24.55 -17.90
N LEU A 592 5.30 -25.45 -16.96
CA LEU A 592 5.93 -26.74 -17.24
C LEU A 592 5.05 -27.61 -18.14
N GLN A 593 3.76 -27.69 -17.84
CA GLN A 593 2.79 -28.44 -18.65
C GLN A 593 2.66 -27.86 -20.06
N ILE A 594 2.49 -26.53 -20.17
CA ILE A 594 2.36 -25.84 -21.45
C ILE A 594 3.61 -26.00 -22.31
N ALA A 595 4.81 -25.83 -21.73
CA ALA A 595 6.07 -26.00 -22.43
C ALA A 595 6.27 -27.47 -22.89
N GLY A 596 5.90 -28.46 -22.06
CA GLY A 596 5.96 -29.87 -22.41
C GLY A 596 5.05 -30.23 -23.59
N CYS A 597 3.81 -29.74 -23.60
CA CYS A 597 2.90 -29.93 -24.75
C CYS A 597 3.46 -29.25 -26.03
N ALA A 598 3.97 -28.02 -25.87
CA ALA A 598 4.53 -27.27 -27.01
C ALA A 598 5.73 -27.95 -27.65
N VAL A 599 6.57 -28.67 -26.87
CA VAL A 599 7.66 -29.52 -27.42
C VAL A 599 7.10 -30.63 -28.31
N MET A 600 6.06 -31.32 -27.83
CA MET A 600 5.47 -32.43 -28.61
C MET A 600 4.76 -31.92 -29.88
N GLU A 601 4.13 -30.78 -29.81
CA GLU A 601 3.48 -30.15 -30.99
C GLU A 601 4.48 -29.63 -32.01
N ALA A 602 5.64 -29.13 -31.58
CA ALA A 602 6.64 -28.58 -32.46
C ALA A 602 7.42 -29.69 -33.25
N PHE A 603 7.67 -30.85 -32.62
CA PHE A 603 8.41 -31.94 -33.26
C PHE A 603 7.44 -32.90 -33.98
N ARG A 604 7.01 -32.47 -35.18
CA ARG A 604 5.92 -33.13 -35.90
C ARG A 604 6.24 -33.58 -37.34
N TRP A 605 7.43 -33.30 -37.87
CA TRP A 605 7.78 -33.67 -39.21
C TRP A 605 8.63 -34.96 -39.22
N LEU A 606 8.04 -36.03 -39.72
CA LEU A 606 8.74 -37.30 -39.94
C LEU A 606 9.31 -37.31 -41.36
N LEU A 607 10.63 -37.47 -41.48
CA LEU A 607 11.35 -37.48 -42.74
C LEU A 607 11.95 -38.86 -42.93
N VAL A 608 11.51 -39.55 -43.99
CA VAL A 608 11.93 -40.91 -44.30
C VAL A 608 12.66 -40.91 -45.64
N PRO A 609 13.94 -41.35 -45.68
CA PRO A 609 14.68 -41.43 -46.94
C PRO A 609 14.26 -42.64 -47.74
N TYR A 610 14.11 -42.49 -49.07
CA TYR A 610 13.90 -43.60 -49.99
C TYR A 610 14.65 -43.38 -51.34
N CYS A 611 14.92 -44.48 -52.07
CA CYS A 611 15.54 -44.37 -53.38
C CYS A 611 14.55 -44.25 -54.51
N GLY A 612 14.75 -43.29 -55.41
CA GLY A 612 13.89 -43.07 -56.57
C GLY A 612 14.00 -44.18 -57.57
N LYS A 613 12.90 -44.56 -58.25
CA LYS A 613 12.84 -45.58 -59.27
C LYS A 613 13.71 -45.32 -60.54
N SER A 614 14.03 -44.02 -60.78
CA SER A 614 14.73 -43.62 -62.04
C SER A 614 16.25 -43.49 -61.91
N ASN A 615 16.79 -43.26 -60.72
CA ASN A 615 18.23 -43.17 -60.45
C ASN A 615 18.54 -43.82 -59.08
N LEU A 616 19.26 -45.01 -59.13
CA LEU A 616 19.65 -45.75 -57.92
C LEU A 616 20.58 -44.94 -56.95
N GLY A 617 20.91 -43.68 -57.26
CA GLY A 617 21.80 -42.85 -56.46
C GLY A 617 21.11 -41.63 -55.77
N ASP A 618 19.90 -41.25 -56.21
CA ASP A 618 19.21 -40.08 -55.69
C ASP A 618 18.36 -40.43 -54.46
N ILE A 619 18.68 -39.81 -53.33
CA ILE A 619 17.90 -39.92 -52.09
C ILE A 619 16.73 -38.99 -52.18
N LEU A 620 15.53 -39.53 -52.17
CA LEU A 620 14.27 -38.81 -52.06
C LEU A 620 13.75 -38.89 -50.64
N TRP A 621 12.86 -37.96 -50.27
CA TRP A 621 12.34 -37.85 -48.90
C TRP A 621 10.82 -37.95 -48.88
N GLU A 622 10.28 -38.94 -48.19
CA GLU A 622 8.89 -38.90 -47.73
C GLU A 622 8.77 -37.99 -46.51
N LYS A 623 7.78 -37.13 -46.53
CA LYS A 623 7.59 -36.04 -45.54
C LYS A 623 6.19 -36.13 -44.94
N LEU A 624 6.09 -36.70 -43.76
CA LEU A 624 4.82 -36.93 -43.07
C LEU A 624 4.66 -35.95 -41.92
N ALA A 625 3.52 -35.28 -41.89
CA ALA A 625 3.18 -34.42 -40.75
C ALA A 625 2.37 -35.20 -39.72
N LEU A 626 2.88 -35.32 -38.51
CA LEU A 626 2.13 -35.92 -37.39
C LEU A 626 0.92 -35.00 -37.01
N PRO A 627 -0.23 -35.59 -36.61
CA PRO A 627 -1.43 -34.87 -36.24
C PRO A 627 -1.16 -33.95 -35.04
N SER A 628 -1.89 -32.80 -35.00
CA SER A 628 -1.86 -31.91 -33.84
C SER A 628 -2.59 -32.53 -32.65
N GLY A 629 -2.09 -32.29 -31.44
CA GLY A 629 -2.70 -32.83 -30.20
C GLY A 629 -2.32 -34.28 -29.87
N THR A 630 -1.30 -34.83 -30.51
CA THR A 630 -0.76 -36.18 -30.23
C THR A 630 -0.33 -36.25 -28.75
N THR A 631 -0.90 -37.18 -28.01
CA THR A 631 -0.55 -37.43 -26.59
C THR A 631 0.60 -38.38 -26.42
N ASN A 632 0.76 -39.39 -27.38
CA ASN A 632 1.85 -40.33 -27.40
C ASN A 632 2.59 -40.21 -28.73
N LEU A 633 3.68 -39.46 -28.70
CA LEU A 633 4.47 -39.15 -29.91
C LEU A 633 5.07 -40.42 -30.55
N MET A 634 5.54 -41.39 -29.76
CA MET A 634 6.14 -42.64 -30.27
C MET A 634 5.10 -43.52 -30.98
N GLU A 635 3.94 -43.73 -30.37
CA GLU A 635 2.88 -44.54 -31.01
C GLU A 635 2.38 -43.93 -32.31
N GLU A 636 2.32 -42.59 -32.35
CA GLU A 636 1.90 -41.91 -33.57
C GLU A 636 2.96 -42.02 -34.69
N ILE A 637 4.23 -41.88 -34.34
CA ILE A 637 5.33 -42.15 -35.31
C ILE A 637 5.23 -43.56 -35.87
N GLU A 638 5.09 -44.54 -35.02
CA GLU A 638 4.98 -45.97 -35.45
C GLU A 638 3.75 -46.21 -36.31
N ARG A 639 2.61 -45.63 -35.93
CA ARG A 639 1.36 -45.69 -36.70
C ARG A 639 1.54 -45.12 -38.10
N GLN A 640 2.13 -43.92 -38.22
CA GLN A 640 2.36 -43.27 -39.51
C GLN A 640 3.33 -44.06 -40.38
N LEU A 641 4.34 -44.69 -39.81
CA LEU A 641 5.27 -45.55 -40.56
C LEU A 641 4.59 -46.81 -41.08
N ARG A 642 3.69 -47.45 -40.33
CA ARG A 642 2.92 -48.63 -40.75
C ARG A 642 1.87 -48.28 -41.79
N ASP A 643 1.07 -47.25 -41.53
CA ASP A 643 -0.05 -46.84 -42.39
C ASP A 643 0.41 -46.40 -43.78
N ASN A 644 1.65 -45.86 -43.87
CA ASN A 644 2.28 -45.47 -45.16
C ASN A 644 3.23 -46.54 -45.72
N GLU A 645 3.24 -47.78 -45.19
CA GLU A 645 4.07 -48.90 -45.64
C GLU A 645 5.58 -48.59 -45.70
N LEU A 646 6.04 -47.68 -44.85
CA LEU A 646 7.46 -47.29 -44.80
C LEU A 646 8.31 -48.20 -43.94
N VAL A 647 7.67 -49.04 -43.12
CA VAL A 647 8.30 -50.13 -42.36
C VAL A 647 7.46 -51.38 -42.52
N ILE A 648 8.11 -52.43 -43.00
CA ILE A 648 7.48 -53.74 -43.22
C ILE A 648 7.87 -54.65 -42.05
N GLU A 649 6.94 -55.00 -41.18
CA GLU A 649 7.15 -55.89 -40.03
C GLU A 649 6.95 -57.36 -40.40
N SER A 650 6.13 -57.68 -41.44
CA SER A 650 5.88 -59.04 -41.94
C SER A 650 5.86 -59.04 -43.47
N TRP A 651 6.57 -59.97 -44.08
CA TRP A 651 6.60 -60.14 -45.54
C TRP A 651 5.28 -60.74 -46.02
N ALA A 652 4.58 -60.05 -46.87
CA ALA A 652 3.49 -60.61 -47.65
C ALA A 652 3.92 -60.78 -49.12
N PRO A 653 3.31 -61.70 -49.91
CA PRO A 653 3.69 -61.93 -51.32
C PRO A 653 3.65 -60.64 -52.17
N VAL A 654 2.78 -59.71 -51.84
CA VAL A 654 2.65 -58.40 -52.52
C VAL A 654 3.92 -57.55 -52.39
N HIS A 655 4.72 -57.72 -51.35
CA HIS A 655 5.95 -56.94 -51.11
C HIS A 655 7.15 -57.49 -51.90
N LEU A 656 6.97 -58.60 -52.61
CA LEU A 656 8.02 -59.25 -53.42
C LEU A 656 7.94 -58.94 -54.95
N HIS A 657 6.87 -58.25 -55.34
CA HIS A 657 6.63 -57.68 -56.65
C HIS A 657 6.77 -56.16 -56.65
#